data_04d0ffcd50ebb38c86486ecfb0804cc6
#
_entry.id   04d0ffcd50ebb38c86486ecfb0804cc6
#
_cell.length_a   1.000
_cell.length_b   1.000
_cell.length_c   1.000
_cell.angle_alpha   90.00
_cell.angle_beta   90.00
_cell.angle_gamma   90.00
#
_symmetry.space_group_name_H-M   'P 1'
#
loop_
_entity.id
_entity.type
_entity.pdbx_description
1 polymer ?
#
loop_
_entity_poly.entity_id
_entity_poly.type
_entity_poly.pdbx_seq_one_letter_code
_entity_poly.pdbx_strand_id
1 'polypeptide(L)'
;MENIIYFNKDIKGLDEKIRQRLGIRGKRAVDLAMMGLPIAPGFIIDSQLTKKLPQVNLKEIVKTHISNIEKETKKKFGDPQKPLMLKVVLSSDLNTPYFPSIHNIGMNFDTVKGFAKFTDPAFAHGEFIFLLKSIGKNLLDIDEETIKKIEGKLPPKPRVEDLEKVIDRFLKEYDGDFELDVYDQLSLILKQASSKYCDSEIDVDDSLSIMIQAMVYGNFGQHSYAGNFYTRNIITGDKEIQGEYLQNEFDLVRGKAKDIQKIDKNYFDKFTQISQQVEDNFHEIRDIKFTIEEKDFWLVEQREVDEKSTQSQIKTLLDLCQRKVITETELIKTIKPNQLNELLHPVIDPRTIKNIKSIKGGIAGSTGAAIGKIYFSTPKLLEEYKKAIMKGEDTNMILILPSSYAEDVKAIEVAKGVITCEGGFSSHAPVVARSLGKVAMVQPDMKIGKNTLTISGKSIQEGEYISINVPYYEEPTIYLGKVELIEPDFKKNGLFDFLKIVEKYVTTFNVRANADQGRDAKVAKEFNATGIGLCRTEHMFFNEKRIMKFREMVIASDEKERRKALEALRPMQRSDFYDLFKIMDGKPVTIRLLDAPLHEFLPRSDASMKEFLKYMQSRNSKMSAADIKARCEELGEMNPMLGHRGCRVAITYPEIYEIQCKAIFEAACMLKKEGVKVKPEIMIPIVMSEQEIKFIKNGKKIEGKEVKGINDIKNEVCQEYGVDDLEYHVGTMIELPAAALGAGNIAKYAEFFSFGTNDLTQTTYGLSRDDSNSFFPDYSLYDLMKHNPFNVLGPEVKELIEIASLRGRLTRPDIKMGLCGEHGANPSNIEFCMDAGLNYVSSSPYSIPLAKLAIAQINIARKVEEK
;
A
#
# COMPACT_ATOMS: atom_id res chain seq x y z
N MET A 1 -0.48 -44.48 20.98
CA MET A 1 -0.23 -43.28 21.81
C MET A 1 0.46 -42.11 21.07
N GLU A 2 1.07 -42.34 19.93
CA GLU A 2 1.75 -41.28 19.14
C GLU A 2 0.80 -40.26 18.47
N ASN A 3 -0.50 -40.54 18.39
CA ASN A 3 -1.45 -39.74 17.62
C ASN A 3 -2.39 -38.88 18.52
N ILE A 4 -2.13 -38.83 19.84
CA ILE A 4 -2.83 -37.92 20.77
C ILE A 4 -1.81 -37.11 21.55
N ILE A 5 -1.87 -35.80 21.38
CA ILE A 5 -0.93 -34.85 21.93
C ILE A 5 -1.58 -34.10 23.06
N TYR A 6 -1.18 -34.33 24.29
CA TYR A 6 -1.60 -33.56 25.45
C TYR A 6 -0.80 -32.27 25.52
N PHE A 7 -1.45 -31.14 25.71
CA PHE A 7 -0.80 -29.83 25.80
C PHE A 7 -1.20 -29.10 27.12
N ASN A 8 -0.19 -28.61 27.77
CA ASN A 8 -0.25 -27.69 28.89
C ASN A 8 1.07 -26.94 28.98
N LYS A 9 1.26 -26.06 29.95
CA LYS A 9 2.46 -25.24 30.14
C LYS A 9 3.78 -26.03 30.30
N ASP A 10 3.70 -27.32 30.53
CA ASP A 10 4.88 -28.19 30.81
C ASP A 10 5.30 -29.04 29.58
N ILE A 11 4.63 -28.90 28.45
CA ILE A 11 4.96 -29.64 27.21
C ILE A 11 6.38 -29.29 26.76
N LYS A 12 7.18 -30.30 26.45
CA LYS A 12 8.58 -30.13 25.97
C LYS A 12 8.69 -30.56 24.54
N GLY A 13 8.81 -29.60 23.66
CA GLY A 13 9.10 -29.83 22.24
C GLY A 13 8.14 -30.79 21.51
N LEU A 14 7.90 -30.55 20.26
CA LEU A 14 7.09 -31.43 19.42
C LEU A 14 7.81 -31.62 18.09
N ASP A 15 7.84 -32.88 17.59
CA ASP A 15 8.37 -33.16 16.24
C ASP A 15 7.56 -32.40 15.18
N GLU A 16 8.27 -31.79 14.22
CA GLU A 16 7.64 -31.00 13.18
C GLU A 16 6.65 -31.82 12.32
N LYS A 17 6.94 -33.11 12.11
CA LYS A 17 6.01 -34.01 11.38
C LYS A 17 4.69 -34.21 12.16
N ILE A 18 4.76 -34.24 13.48
CA ILE A 18 3.55 -34.31 14.31
C ILE A 18 2.84 -32.96 14.27
N ARG A 19 3.59 -31.85 14.39
CA ARG A 19 3.03 -30.50 14.36
C ARG A 19 2.23 -30.23 13.09
N GLN A 20 2.69 -30.70 11.91
CA GLN A 20 1.98 -30.54 10.64
C GLN A 20 0.58 -31.19 10.63
N ARG A 21 0.33 -32.20 11.50
CA ARG A 21 -0.94 -32.93 11.60
C ARG A 21 -1.95 -32.34 12.56
N LEU A 22 -1.66 -31.18 13.17
CA LEU A 22 -2.50 -30.61 14.24
C LEU A 22 -3.50 -29.56 13.75
N GLY A 23 -3.45 -29.14 12.48
CA GLY A 23 -4.21 -28.00 11.98
C GLY A 23 -3.87 -26.69 12.71
N ILE A 24 -4.34 -25.57 12.18
CA ILE A 24 -3.93 -24.24 12.62
C ILE A 24 -4.27 -23.93 14.09
N ARG A 25 -5.47 -24.33 14.56
CA ARG A 25 -5.89 -24.06 15.95
C ARG A 25 -5.10 -24.91 16.93
N GLY A 26 -4.82 -26.19 16.58
CA GLY A 26 -3.99 -27.08 17.38
C GLY A 26 -2.55 -26.59 17.47
N LYS A 27 -1.96 -26.16 16.35
CA LYS A 27 -0.62 -25.54 16.31
C LYS A 27 -0.55 -24.33 17.23
N ARG A 28 -1.53 -23.40 17.13
CA ARG A 28 -1.58 -22.19 17.96
C ARG A 28 -1.66 -22.48 19.46
N ALA A 29 -2.39 -23.52 19.86
CA ALA A 29 -2.48 -23.94 21.26
C ALA A 29 -1.17 -24.53 21.77
N VAL A 30 -0.55 -25.42 20.99
CA VAL A 30 0.73 -26.05 21.33
C VAL A 30 1.86 -25.00 21.40
N ASP A 31 1.87 -24.02 20.50
CA ASP A 31 2.88 -22.94 20.50
C ASP A 31 2.88 -22.16 21.83
N LEU A 32 1.69 -21.77 22.33
CA LEU A 32 1.60 -21.14 23.66
C LEU A 32 2.07 -22.06 24.79
N ALA A 33 1.69 -23.34 24.72
CA ALA A 33 2.09 -24.35 25.69
C ALA A 33 3.61 -24.54 25.72
N MET A 34 4.27 -24.65 24.57
CA MET A 34 5.72 -24.80 24.43
C MET A 34 6.51 -23.58 24.94
N MET A 35 5.88 -22.40 24.98
CA MET A 35 6.46 -21.22 25.62
C MET A 35 6.36 -21.23 27.15
N GLY A 36 5.79 -22.27 27.74
CA GLY A 36 5.56 -22.38 29.19
C GLY A 36 4.45 -21.46 29.70
N LEU A 37 3.59 -20.94 28.81
CA LEU A 37 2.52 -20.03 29.17
C LEU A 37 1.31 -20.79 29.74
N PRO A 38 0.52 -20.18 30.64
CA PRO A 38 -0.60 -20.82 31.32
C PRO A 38 -1.81 -20.98 30.40
N ILE A 39 -1.72 -21.89 29.42
CA ILE A 39 -2.83 -22.22 28.53
C ILE A 39 -3.85 -23.15 29.23
N ALA A 40 -5.13 -22.96 28.92
CA ALA A 40 -6.16 -23.93 29.37
C ALA A 40 -5.82 -25.32 28.80
N PRO A 41 -5.67 -26.34 29.65
CA PRO A 41 -5.13 -27.62 29.23
C PRO A 41 -6.08 -28.38 28.31
N GLY A 42 -5.49 -29.25 27.48
CA GLY A 42 -6.24 -30.01 26.49
C GLY A 42 -5.42 -31.10 25.82
N PHE A 43 -6.03 -31.78 24.90
CA PHE A 43 -5.33 -32.73 24.02
C PHE A 43 -5.85 -32.63 22.59
N ILE A 44 -5.02 -33.03 21.65
CA ILE A 44 -5.31 -32.99 20.20
C ILE A 44 -5.23 -34.43 19.67
N ILE A 45 -6.29 -34.85 19.02
CA ILE A 45 -6.31 -36.05 18.22
C ILE A 45 -5.84 -35.63 16.82
N ASP A 46 -4.68 -36.11 16.39
CA ASP A 46 -4.06 -35.73 15.11
C ASP A 46 -4.90 -36.22 13.91
N SER A 47 -4.59 -35.70 12.74
CA SER A 47 -5.32 -36.02 11.51
C SER A 47 -5.32 -37.52 11.14
N GLN A 48 -4.29 -38.26 11.50
CA GLN A 48 -4.20 -39.70 11.22
C GLN A 48 -5.18 -40.51 12.05
N LEU A 49 -5.34 -40.19 13.34
CA LEU A 49 -6.30 -40.85 14.20
C LEU A 49 -7.71 -40.32 14.01
N THR A 50 -7.86 -39.03 13.73
CA THR A 50 -9.17 -38.38 13.47
C THR A 50 -9.92 -39.12 12.36
N LYS A 51 -9.29 -39.49 11.26
CA LYS A 51 -9.88 -40.26 10.15
C LYS A 51 -10.36 -41.66 10.55
N LYS A 52 -9.90 -42.21 11.67
CA LYS A 52 -10.19 -43.58 12.16
C LYS A 52 -11.14 -43.59 13.36
N LEU A 53 -11.55 -42.44 13.88
CA LEU A 53 -12.35 -42.35 15.07
C LEU A 53 -13.66 -43.17 15.07
N PRO A 54 -14.42 -43.28 13.96
CA PRO A 54 -15.63 -44.12 13.92
C PRO A 54 -15.37 -45.59 14.25
N GLN A 55 -14.17 -46.10 14.04
CA GLN A 55 -13.78 -47.51 14.19
C GLN A 55 -13.07 -47.79 15.53
N VAL A 56 -12.81 -46.78 16.35
CA VAL A 56 -11.98 -46.87 17.57
C VAL A 56 -12.87 -46.81 18.82
N ASN A 57 -12.53 -47.60 19.86
CA ASN A 57 -13.14 -47.44 21.18
C ASN A 57 -12.54 -46.23 21.90
N LEU A 58 -13.24 -45.09 21.81
CA LEU A 58 -12.77 -43.80 22.31
C LEU A 58 -12.86 -43.67 23.84
N LYS A 59 -13.80 -44.31 24.46
CA LYS A 59 -14.13 -44.11 25.92
C LYS A 59 -12.92 -44.31 26.84
N GLU A 60 -12.12 -45.33 26.60
CA GLU A 60 -10.91 -45.59 27.42
C GLU A 60 -9.76 -44.62 27.09
N ILE A 61 -9.62 -44.25 25.85
CA ILE A 61 -8.56 -43.32 25.39
C ILE A 61 -8.79 -41.94 25.97
N VAL A 62 -10.00 -41.41 25.83
CA VAL A 62 -10.32 -40.04 26.31
C VAL A 62 -10.29 -39.94 27.85
N LYS A 63 -10.68 -40.99 28.58
CA LYS A 63 -10.62 -41.00 30.05
C LYS A 63 -9.24 -40.67 30.60
N THR A 64 -8.17 -41.27 30.02
CA THR A 64 -6.80 -41.05 30.45
C THR A 64 -6.41 -39.58 30.30
N HIS A 65 -6.72 -38.97 29.17
CA HIS A 65 -6.38 -37.57 28.87
C HIS A 65 -7.25 -36.58 29.65
N ILE A 66 -8.54 -36.88 29.86
CA ILE A 66 -9.44 -36.09 30.68
C ILE A 66 -8.96 -36.07 32.15
N SER A 67 -8.46 -37.18 32.68
CA SER A 67 -7.95 -37.22 34.06
C SER A 67 -6.75 -36.26 34.28
N ASN A 68 -5.96 -35.99 33.24
CA ASN A 68 -4.88 -34.98 33.28
C ASN A 68 -5.46 -33.56 33.31
N ILE A 69 -6.48 -33.26 32.49
CA ILE A 69 -7.20 -31.99 32.54
C ILE A 69 -7.84 -31.73 33.91
N GLU A 70 -8.47 -32.77 34.51
CA GLU A 70 -9.10 -32.68 35.81
C GLU A 70 -8.10 -32.29 36.92
N LYS A 71 -6.89 -32.87 36.89
CA LYS A 71 -5.81 -32.56 37.87
C LYS A 71 -5.39 -31.10 37.78
N GLU A 72 -5.26 -30.53 36.57
CA GLU A 72 -4.81 -29.15 36.38
C GLU A 72 -5.90 -28.13 36.68
N THR A 73 -7.13 -28.39 36.22
CA THR A 73 -8.27 -27.48 36.42
C THR A 73 -8.91 -27.60 37.80
N LYS A 74 -8.59 -28.67 38.57
CA LYS A 74 -9.26 -29.00 39.85
C LYS A 74 -10.79 -29.12 39.72
N LYS A 75 -11.26 -29.47 38.54
CA LYS A 75 -12.64 -29.76 38.17
C LYS A 75 -12.74 -31.22 37.76
N LYS A 76 -13.94 -31.81 37.75
CA LYS A 76 -14.12 -33.20 37.37
C LYS A 76 -15.21 -33.34 36.30
N PHE A 77 -14.91 -34.11 35.26
CA PHE A 77 -15.84 -34.34 34.15
C PHE A 77 -17.01 -35.22 34.63
N GLY A 78 -18.23 -34.66 34.48
CA GLY A 78 -19.45 -35.32 34.98
C GLY A 78 -19.73 -35.13 36.49
N ASP A 79 -18.93 -34.37 37.23
CA ASP A 79 -19.15 -34.12 38.66
C ASP A 79 -20.28 -33.09 38.85
N PRO A 80 -21.36 -33.43 39.63
CA PRO A 80 -22.42 -32.46 39.89
C PRO A 80 -22.06 -31.37 40.91
N GLN A 81 -20.88 -31.41 41.54
CA GLN A 81 -20.43 -30.38 42.48
C GLN A 81 -19.54 -29.33 41.85
N LYS A 82 -18.52 -29.76 41.12
CA LYS A 82 -17.55 -28.89 40.44
C LYS A 82 -17.28 -29.40 39.01
N PRO A 83 -18.25 -29.24 38.11
CA PRO A 83 -18.17 -29.84 36.78
C PRO A 83 -17.09 -29.23 35.90
N LEU A 84 -16.31 -30.09 35.26
CA LEU A 84 -15.47 -29.75 34.13
C LEU A 84 -16.33 -29.79 32.87
N MET A 85 -16.31 -28.68 32.11
CA MET A 85 -16.84 -28.64 30.75
C MET A 85 -15.71 -28.63 29.75
N LEU A 86 -15.94 -29.22 28.59
CA LEU A 86 -14.98 -29.32 27.51
C LEU A 86 -15.51 -28.60 26.26
N LYS A 87 -14.59 -28.10 25.43
CA LYS A 87 -14.89 -27.73 24.04
C LYS A 87 -14.18 -28.69 23.10
N VAL A 88 -14.85 -29.03 22.02
CA VAL A 88 -14.29 -29.74 20.85
C VAL A 88 -14.15 -28.75 19.73
N VAL A 89 -12.94 -28.65 19.17
CA VAL A 89 -12.59 -27.72 18.09
C VAL A 89 -12.03 -28.53 16.94
N LEU A 90 -12.70 -28.46 15.79
CA LEU A 90 -12.14 -28.99 14.55
C LEU A 90 -11.12 -28.01 14.01
N SER A 91 -9.98 -28.52 13.57
CA SER A 91 -8.82 -27.73 13.19
C SER A 91 -8.18 -28.29 11.93
N SER A 92 -8.06 -27.46 10.89
CA SER A 92 -7.35 -27.74 9.65
C SER A 92 -6.52 -26.52 9.27
N ASP A 93 -5.55 -26.70 8.39
CA ASP A 93 -4.79 -25.58 7.78
C ASP A 93 -5.62 -24.86 6.69
N LEU A 94 -6.75 -25.44 6.28
CA LEU A 94 -7.72 -24.80 5.41
C LEU A 94 -8.56 -23.75 6.16
N ASN A 95 -9.38 -23.00 5.43
CA ASN A 95 -10.16 -21.88 5.96
C ASN A 95 -11.01 -22.25 7.18
N THR A 96 -10.73 -21.65 8.32
CA THR A 96 -11.34 -21.90 9.63
C THR A 96 -12.86 -21.72 9.74
N PRO A 97 -13.58 -20.90 8.95
CA PRO A 97 -15.05 -20.79 9.05
C PRO A 97 -15.83 -22.08 8.80
N TYR A 98 -15.26 -23.02 8.06
CA TYR A 98 -15.90 -24.30 7.74
C TYR A 98 -15.85 -25.32 8.88
N PHE A 99 -15.00 -25.10 9.89
CA PHE A 99 -14.78 -26.05 10.99
C PHE A 99 -15.30 -25.49 12.32
N PRO A 100 -16.44 -26.00 12.81
CA PRO A 100 -17.08 -25.46 14.01
C PRO A 100 -16.33 -25.80 15.28
N SER A 101 -16.65 -25.04 16.35
CA SER A 101 -16.32 -25.39 17.73
C SER A 101 -17.61 -25.74 18.48
N ILE A 102 -17.60 -26.84 19.21
CA ILE A 102 -18.73 -27.29 20.06
C ILE A 102 -18.32 -27.08 21.51
N HIS A 103 -19.07 -26.25 22.22
CA HIS A 103 -18.78 -25.83 23.59
C HIS A 103 -19.68 -26.56 24.60
N ASN A 104 -19.32 -26.50 25.88
CA ASN A 104 -20.10 -26.96 27.00
C ASN A 104 -20.35 -28.49 27.04
N ILE A 105 -19.47 -29.27 26.39
CA ILE A 105 -19.56 -30.74 26.44
C ILE A 105 -19.32 -31.21 27.86
N GLY A 106 -20.18 -32.10 28.33
CA GLY A 106 -20.26 -32.55 29.71
C GLY A 106 -21.45 -31.96 30.47
N MET A 107 -22.29 -31.14 29.78
CA MET A 107 -23.57 -30.70 30.37
C MET A 107 -24.63 -31.79 30.31
N ASN A 108 -25.26 -32.02 31.42
CA ASN A 108 -26.47 -32.82 31.60
C ASN A 108 -27.27 -32.24 32.78
N PHE A 109 -28.41 -32.86 33.17
CA PHE A 109 -29.29 -32.34 34.23
C PHE A 109 -28.62 -32.27 35.61
N ASP A 110 -27.61 -33.07 35.91
CA ASP A 110 -26.86 -33.01 37.15
C ASP A 110 -25.73 -32.00 37.15
N THR A 111 -24.92 -31.98 36.09
CA THR A 111 -23.79 -31.06 35.97
C THR A 111 -24.24 -29.60 35.79
N VAL A 112 -25.38 -29.33 35.10
CA VAL A 112 -25.94 -27.98 35.00
C VAL A 112 -26.34 -27.40 36.36
N LYS A 113 -26.84 -28.20 37.28
CA LYS A 113 -27.15 -27.78 38.66
C LYS A 113 -25.88 -27.41 39.44
N GLY A 114 -24.79 -28.16 39.23
CA GLY A 114 -23.50 -27.86 39.81
C GLY A 114 -22.92 -26.56 39.24
N PHE A 115 -23.00 -26.37 37.92
CA PHE A 115 -22.54 -25.17 37.25
C PHE A 115 -23.31 -23.91 37.65
N ALA A 116 -24.62 -24.05 37.89
CA ALA A 116 -25.50 -22.99 38.36
C ALA A 116 -25.14 -22.45 39.77
N LYS A 117 -24.41 -23.21 40.59
CA LYS A 117 -23.96 -22.73 41.92
C LYS A 117 -22.88 -21.66 41.85
N PHE A 118 -22.11 -21.66 40.76
CA PHE A 118 -20.99 -20.70 40.49
C PHE A 118 -21.36 -19.61 39.49
N THR A 119 -22.46 -19.78 38.78
CA THR A 119 -22.97 -18.85 37.76
C THR A 119 -24.42 -18.44 38.15
N ASP A 120 -25.20 -18.04 37.15
CA ASP A 120 -26.65 -17.83 37.29
C ASP A 120 -27.39 -19.08 36.80
N PRO A 121 -28.45 -19.54 37.50
CA PRO A 121 -29.21 -20.76 37.12
C PRO A 121 -29.81 -20.67 35.70
N ALA A 122 -30.36 -19.54 35.29
CA ALA A 122 -30.92 -19.37 33.94
C ALA A 122 -29.82 -19.39 32.88
N PHE A 123 -28.67 -18.74 33.17
CA PHE A 123 -27.50 -18.81 32.34
C PHE A 123 -27.00 -20.26 32.16
N ALA A 124 -26.86 -21.00 33.22
CA ALA A 124 -26.40 -22.41 33.19
C ALA A 124 -27.27 -23.28 32.27
N HIS A 125 -28.59 -23.16 32.37
CA HIS A 125 -29.53 -23.90 31.51
C HIS A 125 -29.50 -23.38 30.08
N GLY A 126 -29.27 -22.07 29.89
CA GLY A 126 -29.02 -21.45 28.56
C GLY A 126 -27.79 -22.01 27.86
N GLU A 127 -26.71 -22.26 28.60
CA GLU A 127 -25.49 -22.88 28.09
C GLU A 127 -25.70 -24.35 27.69
N PHE A 128 -26.60 -25.09 28.38
CA PHE A 128 -26.99 -26.43 27.97
C PHE A 128 -27.79 -26.38 26.65
N ILE A 129 -28.73 -25.45 26.52
CA ILE A 129 -29.46 -25.22 25.24
C ILE A 129 -28.48 -24.83 24.13
N PHE A 130 -27.48 -24.03 24.42
CA PHE A 130 -26.44 -23.65 23.46
C PHE A 130 -25.65 -24.86 22.94
N LEU A 131 -25.28 -25.81 23.85
CA LEU A 131 -24.66 -27.07 23.44
C LEU A 131 -25.57 -27.86 22.49
N LEU A 132 -26.84 -28.05 22.84
CA LEU A 132 -27.81 -28.80 22.01
C LEU A 132 -28.02 -28.13 20.64
N LYS A 133 -28.19 -26.81 20.59
CA LYS A 133 -28.26 -26.05 19.33
C LYS A 133 -27.01 -26.20 18.47
N SER A 134 -25.83 -26.18 19.10
CA SER A 134 -24.55 -26.35 18.41
C SER A 134 -24.42 -27.76 17.81
N ILE A 135 -24.83 -28.78 18.50
CA ILE A 135 -24.86 -30.17 18.00
C ILE A 135 -25.86 -30.29 16.84
N GLY A 136 -27.10 -29.83 17.02
CA GLY A 136 -28.10 -29.86 15.96
C GLY A 136 -27.62 -29.21 14.65
N LYS A 137 -27.08 -27.99 14.74
CA LYS A 137 -26.62 -27.26 13.59
C LYS A 137 -25.35 -27.85 12.95
N ASN A 138 -24.36 -28.22 13.78
CA ASN A 138 -23.02 -28.53 13.28
C ASN A 138 -22.79 -30.03 13.00
N LEU A 139 -23.53 -30.92 13.66
CA LEU A 139 -23.33 -32.35 13.51
C LEU A 139 -24.53 -33.06 12.88
N LEU A 140 -25.77 -32.63 13.19
CA LEU A 140 -27.00 -33.28 12.72
C LEU A 140 -27.65 -32.59 11.51
N ASP A 141 -27.06 -31.56 10.97
CA ASP A 141 -27.54 -30.77 9.80
C ASP A 141 -28.96 -30.23 9.96
N ILE A 142 -29.38 -29.92 11.18
CA ILE A 142 -30.69 -29.33 11.45
C ILE A 142 -30.64 -27.83 11.10
N ASP A 143 -31.52 -27.38 10.22
CA ASP A 143 -31.61 -26.01 9.78
C ASP A 143 -32.01 -25.03 10.89
N GLU A 144 -31.66 -23.75 10.76
CA GLU A 144 -31.94 -22.73 11.77
C GLU A 144 -33.43 -22.49 12.03
N GLU A 145 -34.30 -22.75 11.03
CA GLU A 145 -35.74 -22.57 11.20
C GLU A 145 -36.33 -23.70 12.11
N THR A 146 -35.87 -24.91 11.88
CA THR A 146 -36.23 -26.06 12.73
C THR A 146 -35.69 -25.90 14.16
N ILE A 147 -34.44 -25.46 14.33
CA ILE A 147 -33.88 -25.14 15.64
C ILE A 147 -34.74 -24.09 16.38
N LYS A 148 -35.14 -23.01 15.68
CA LYS A 148 -36.02 -21.98 16.25
C LYS A 148 -37.42 -22.52 16.61
N LYS A 149 -37.93 -23.46 15.84
CA LYS A 149 -39.21 -24.13 16.16
C LYS A 149 -39.12 -24.99 17.45
N ILE A 150 -38.04 -25.75 17.58
CA ILE A 150 -37.78 -26.55 18.79
C ILE A 150 -37.63 -25.64 20.03
N GLU A 151 -36.80 -24.55 19.92
CA GLU A 151 -36.61 -23.60 21.01
C GLU A 151 -37.93 -22.93 21.40
N GLY A 152 -38.77 -22.58 20.43
CA GLY A 152 -40.04 -21.90 20.65
C GLY A 152 -39.87 -20.48 21.17
N LYS A 153 -40.96 -19.83 21.60
CA LYS A 153 -40.90 -18.46 22.16
C LYS A 153 -40.62 -18.52 23.66
N LEU A 154 -39.46 -17.98 24.04
CA LEU A 154 -39.10 -17.77 25.45
C LEU A 154 -39.50 -16.34 25.89
N PRO A 155 -39.87 -16.12 27.17
CA PRO A 155 -40.03 -14.78 27.70
C PRO A 155 -38.68 -14.05 27.78
N PRO A 156 -38.64 -12.71 27.86
CA PRO A 156 -37.38 -11.94 27.91
C PRO A 156 -36.47 -12.30 29.09
N LYS A 157 -37.06 -12.82 30.18
CA LYS A 157 -36.34 -13.37 31.33
C LYS A 157 -36.95 -14.75 31.67
N PRO A 158 -36.46 -15.81 31.01
CA PRO A 158 -37.01 -17.16 31.21
C PRO A 158 -36.63 -17.67 32.62
N ARG A 159 -37.55 -18.40 33.22
CA ARG A 159 -37.30 -19.16 34.46
C ARG A 159 -36.65 -20.50 34.10
N VAL A 160 -36.03 -21.14 35.09
CA VAL A 160 -35.36 -22.43 34.91
C VAL A 160 -36.33 -23.47 34.33
N GLU A 161 -37.57 -23.52 34.82
CA GLU A 161 -38.58 -24.47 34.32
C GLU A 161 -38.97 -24.26 32.84
N ASP A 162 -38.86 -23.02 32.35
CA ASP A 162 -39.11 -22.72 30.93
C ASP A 162 -37.96 -23.21 30.05
N LEU A 163 -36.74 -23.13 30.58
CA LEU A 163 -35.51 -23.60 29.88
C LEU A 163 -35.40 -25.13 29.92
N GLU A 164 -35.73 -25.76 31.02
CA GLU A 164 -35.80 -27.25 31.10
C GLU A 164 -36.75 -27.84 30.06
N LYS A 165 -37.92 -27.23 29.84
CA LYS A 165 -38.86 -27.66 28.80
C LYS A 165 -38.28 -27.52 27.37
N VAL A 166 -37.41 -26.54 27.15
CA VAL A 166 -36.68 -26.39 25.89
C VAL A 166 -35.67 -27.52 25.74
N ILE A 167 -34.89 -27.79 26.79
CA ILE A 167 -33.93 -28.89 26.79
C ILE A 167 -34.62 -30.22 26.48
N ASP A 168 -35.73 -30.52 27.16
CA ASP A 168 -36.50 -31.75 26.92
C ASP A 168 -37.01 -31.88 25.49
N ARG A 169 -37.38 -30.75 24.83
CA ARG A 169 -37.78 -30.77 23.41
C ARG A 169 -36.61 -31.10 22.50
N PHE A 170 -35.43 -30.53 22.73
CA PHE A 170 -34.22 -30.87 21.97
C PHE A 170 -33.83 -32.33 22.15
N LEU A 171 -33.84 -32.85 23.39
CA LEU A 171 -33.48 -34.23 23.67
C LEU A 171 -34.47 -35.22 23.03
N LYS A 172 -35.74 -34.86 22.97
CA LYS A 172 -36.75 -35.69 22.30
C LYS A 172 -36.57 -35.68 20.76
N GLU A 173 -36.19 -34.57 20.20
CA GLU A 173 -35.93 -34.44 18.74
C GLU A 173 -34.66 -35.20 18.33
N TYR A 174 -33.67 -35.26 19.22
CA TYR A 174 -32.38 -35.91 19.00
C TYR A 174 -32.37 -37.41 19.35
N ASP A 175 -33.50 -38.06 19.49
CA ASP A 175 -33.72 -39.43 19.94
C ASP A 175 -32.60 -40.41 19.49
N GLY A 176 -31.64 -40.71 20.39
CA GLY A 176 -30.46 -41.54 20.13
C GLY A 176 -29.23 -40.81 19.57
N ASP A 177 -29.36 -39.55 19.15
CA ASP A 177 -28.26 -38.73 18.63
C ASP A 177 -27.61 -37.80 19.69
N PHE A 178 -28.00 -37.98 20.93
CA PHE A 178 -27.41 -37.29 22.08
C PHE A 178 -27.41 -38.18 23.33
N GLU A 179 -26.29 -38.17 24.05
CA GLU A 179 -26.08 -38.97 25.24
C GLU A 179 -25.98 -38.09 26.50
N LEU A 180 -26.62 -38.50 27.60
CA LEU A 180 -26.57 -37.80 28.89
C LEU A 180 -25.38 -38.26 29.76
N ASP A 181 -24.82 -39.45 29.55
CA ASP A 181 -23.51 -39.82 30.13
C ASP A 181 -22.42 -38.98 29.45
N VAL A 182 -21.64 -38.24 30.21
CA VAL A 182 -20.69 -37.27 29.68
C VAL A 182 -19.57 -37.88 28.82
N TYR A 183 -19.17 -39.14 29.13
CA TYR A 183 -18.16 -39.84 28.32
C TYR A 183 -18.73 -40.39 27.03
N ASP A 184 -19.96 -40.91 27.08
CA ASP A 184 -20.70 -41.37 25.90
C ASP A 184 -21.06 -40.19 25.03
N GLN A 185 -21.48 -39.04 25.62
CA GLN A 185 -21.71 -37.75 24.93
C GLN A 185 -20.47 -37.31 24.16
N LEU A 186 -19.31 -37.21 24.81
CA LEU A 186 -18.07 -36.82 24.15
C LEU A 186 -17.69 -37.81 23.06
N SER A 187 -17.80 -39.10 23.27
CA SER A 187 -17.46 -40.14 22.29
C SER A 187 -18.36 -40.06 21.06
N LEU A 188 -19.66 -39.81 21.24
CA LEU A 188 -20.62 -39.62 20.15
C LEU A 188 -20.28 -38.37 19.32
N ILE A 189 -20.05 -37.23 19.97
CA ILE A 189 -19.69 -35.98 19.34
C ILE A 189 -18.41 -36.14 18.49
N LEU A 190 -17.36 -36.80 19.03
CA LEU A 190 -16.12 -37.04 18.31
C LEU A 190 -16.31 -37.92 17.07
N LYS A 191 -17.14 -38.96 17.17
CA LYS A 191 -17.46 -39.83 16.05
C LYS A 191 -18.24 -39.10 14.96
N GLN A 192 -19.29 -38.37 15.35
CA GLN A 192 -20.13 -37.62 14.43
C GLN A 192 -19.29 -36.51 13.72
N ALA A 193 -18.46 -35.80 14.47
CA ALA A 193 -17.56 -34.79 13.89
C ALA A 193 -16.58 -35.42 12.89
N SER A 194 -15.98 -36.57 13.23
CA SER A 194 -15.07 -37.26 12.32
C SER A 194 -15.81 -37.72 11.07
N SER A 195 -16.94 -38.46 11.20
CA SER A 195 -17.70 -38.94 10.04
C SER A 195 -18.14 -37.81 9.12
N LYS A 196 -18.66 -36.69 9.67
CA LYS A 196 -19.16 -35.59 8.87
C LYS A 196 -18.09 -34.83 8.11
N TYR A 197 -16.96 -34.56 8.75
CA TYR A 197 -15.94 -33.65 8.18
C TYR A 197 -14.75 -34.38 7.53
N CYS A 198 -14.56 -35.70 7.77
CA CYS A 198 -13.54 -36.47 7.09
C CYS A 198 -14.03 -37.18 5.82
N ASP A 199 -15.34 -37.46 5.72
CA ASP A 199 -15.96 -38.13 4.57
C ASP A 199 -16.52 -37.13 3.53
N SER A 200 -16.44 -35.83 3.77
CA SER A 200 -16.88 -34.82 2.79
C SER A 200 -15.97 -34.82 1.56
N GLU A 201 -16.56 -34.65 0.35
CA GLU A 201 -15.86 -34.54 -0.95
C GLU A 201 -14.95 -33.30 -1.05
N ILE A 202 -14.86 -32.51 0.02
CA ILE A 202 -13.84 -31.46 0.14
C ILE A 202 -12.50 -32.19 0.25
N ASP A 203 -11.55 -31.84 -0.59
CA ASP A 203 -10.15 -32.26 -0.53
C ASP A 203 -9.59 -31.87 0.84
N VAL A 204 -9.85 -32.74 1.82
CA VAL A 204 -9.54 -32.47 3.22
C VAL A 204 -8.04 -32.62 3.36
N ASP A 205 -7.40 -31.49 3.56
CA ASP A 205 -5.99 -31.40 3.89
C ASP A 205 -5.63 -32.45 4.96
N ASP A 206 -4.46 -33.08 4.80
CA ASP A 206 -3.93 -34.06 5.75
C ASP A 206 -3.73 -33.51 7.18
N SER A 207 -4.05 -32.24 7.42
CA SER A 207 -3.96 -31.55 8.72
C SER A 207 -5.23 -31.58 9.58
N LEU A 208 -6.39 -32.06 9.09
CA LEU A 208 -7.64 -32.06 9.87
C LEU A 208 -7.53 -32.85 11.17
N SER A 209 -7.51 -32.16 12.27
CA SER A 209 -7.41 -32.69 13.64
C SER A 209 -8.57 -32.24 14.52
N ILE A 210 -8.73 -32.91 15.66
CA ILE A 210 -9.72 -32.53 16.66
C ILE A 210 -9.02 -32.17 17.95
N MET A 211 -9.18 -30.91 18.39
CA MET A 211 -8.69 -30.44 19.69
C MET A 211 -9.79 -30.46 20.71
N ILE A 212 -9.53 -31.11 21.87
CA ILE A 212 -10.36 -31.12 23.04
C ILE A 212 -9.68 -30.30 24.13
N GLN A 213 -10.33 -29.24 24.61
CA GLN A 213 -9.74 -28.31 25.57
C GLN A 213 -10.70 -28.01 26.71
N ALA A 214 -10.17 -27.85 27.93
CA ALA A 214 -10.94 -27.40 29.08
C ALA A 214 -11.61 -26.05 28.82
N MET A 215 -12.87 -25.95 29.19
CA MET A 215 -13.54 -24.65 29.24
C MET A 215 -13.24 -23.95 30.57
N VAL A 216 -12.89 -22.68 30.47
CA VAL A 216 -12.63 -21.75 31.56
C VAL A 216 -13.55 -20.54 31.41
N TYR A 217 -14.12 -20.06 32.50
CA TYR A 217 -15.24 -19.14 32.49
C TYR A 217 -14.91 -17.82 33.20
N GLY A 218 -15.07 -16.69 32.48
CA GLY A 218 -14.88 -15.33 33.00
C GLY A 218 -16.06 -14.84 33.88
N ASN A 219 -17.06 -15.68 34.09
CA ASN A 219 -18.25 -15.44 34.92
C ASN A 219 -18.48 -16.55 35.95
N PHE A 220 -17.41 -17.20 36.38
CA PHE A 220 -17.43 -18.25 37.37
C PHE A 220 -17.03 -17.67 38.75
N GLY A 221 -17.85 -16.74 39.28
CA GLY A 221 -17.60 -16.02 40.53
C GLY A 221 -17.11 -14.58 40.33
N GLN A 222 -17.13 -13.80 41.42
CA GLN A 222 -16.89 -12.34 41.40
C GLN A 222 -15.46 -11.92 40.96
N HIS A 223 -14.48 -12.83 41.05
CA HIS A 223 -13.08 -12.58 40.68
C HIS A 223 -12.73 -13.20 39.34
N SER A 224 -13.74 -13.35 38.49
CA SER A 224 -13.57 -13.90 37.14
C SER A 224 -13.66 -12.83 36.07
N TYR A 225 -12.82 -12.97 35.04
CA TYR A 225 -12.71 -12.03 33.92
C TYR A 225 -12.51 -12.81 32.63
N ALA A 226 -13.04 -12.32 31.54
CA ALA A 226 -12.75 -12.81 30.19
C ALA A 226 -12.53 -11.65 29.26
N GLY A 227 -11.59 -11.78 28.33
CA GLY A 227 -11.29 -10.72 27.37
C GLY A 227 -10.26 -11.12 26.34
N ASN A 228 -9.84 -10.13 25.58
CA ASN A 228 -8.74 -10.25 24.66
C ASN A 228 -7.85 -9.01 24.71
N PHE A 229 -6.61 -9.19 24.29
CA PHE A 229 -5.68 -8.08 24.14
C PHE A 229 -4.72 -8.32 22.98
N TYR A 230 -4.35 -7.22 22.33
CA TYR A 230 -3.25 -7.16 21.39
C TYR A 230 -1.95 -6.90 22.14
N THR A 231 -0.87 -7.57 21.76
CA THR A 231 0.43 -7.47 22.44
C THR A 231 1.04 -6.08 22.40
N ARG A 232 0.61 -5.23 21.46
CA ARG A 232 0.88 -3.79 21.43
C ARG A 232 -0.21 -3.06 20.63
N ASN A 233 -0.08 -1.74 20.52
CA ASN A 233 -0.99 -0.92 19.74
C ASN A 233 -0.90 -1.30 18.26
N ILE A 234 -1.98 -1.82 17.68
CA ILE A 234 -2.05 -2.33 16.31
C ILE A 234 -1.98 -1.24 15.24
N ILE A 235 -2.16 0.02 15.62
CA ILE A 235 -2.11 1.18 14.73
C ILE A 235 -0.76 1.88 14.84
N THR A 236 -0.35 2.27 16.07
CA THR A 236 0.86 3.07 16.28
C THR A 236 2.13 2.24 16.46
N GLY A 237 2.01 0.95 16.84
CA GLY A 237 3.13 0.08 17.16
C GLY A 237 3.80 0.36 18.51
N ASP A 238 3.24 1.25 19.31
CA ASP A 238 3.77 1.54 20.64
C ASP A 238 3.54 0.34 21.57
N LYS A 239 4.41 0.16 22.57
CA LYS A 239 4.35 -0.93 23.56
C LYS A 239 3.19 -0.71 24.55
N GLU A 240 2.04 -0.43 24.04
CA GLU A 240 0.81 -0.21 24.80
C GLU A 240 -0.17 -1.32 24.46
N ILE A 241 -0.47 -2.17 25.43
CA ILE A 241 -1.43 -3.25 25.28
C ILE A 241 -2.82 -2.64 25.06
N GLN A 242 -3.49 -3.08 24.00
CA GLN A 242 -4.87 -2.69 23.69
C GLN A 242 -5.78 -3.88 23.84
N GLY A 243 -6.98 -3.68 24.36
CA GLY A 243 -7.93 -4.75 24.49
C GLY A 243 -9.08 -4.39 25.41
N GLU A 244 -9.94 -5.38 25.64
CA GLU A 244 -11.13 -5.22 26.47
C GLU A 244 -11.40 -6.45 27.32
N TYR A 245 -12.10 -6.27 28.43
CA TYR A 245 -12.52 -7.35 29.29
C TYR A 245 -13.91 -7.15 29.87
N LEU A 246 -14.55 -8.26 30.20
CA LEU A 246 -15.77 -8.35 30.95
C LEU A 246 -15.45 -8.97 32.33
N GLN A 247 -16.13 -8.56 33.37
CA GLN A 247 -15.98 -9.08 34.74
C GLN A 247 -17.28 -9.70 35.22
N ASN A 248 -17.29 -10.99 35.41
CA ASN A 248 -18.44 -11.74 35.91
C ASN A 248 -19.79 -11.40 35.26
N GLU A 249 -19.76 -11.25 33.92
CA GLU A 249 -20.94 -10.87 33.11
C GLU A 249 -21.54 -12.13 32.47
N PHE A 250 -22.88 -12.22 32.49
CA PHE A 250 -23.63 -13.32 31.89
C PHE A 250 -24.29 -12.93 30.57
N ASP A 251 -24.48 -11.62 30.33
CA ASP A 251 -24.98 -11.07 29.05
C ASP A 251 -23.86 -10.47 28.23
N LEU A 252 -23.67 -10.95 26.99
CA LEU A 252 -22.81 -10.37 25.99
C LEU A 252 -23.41 -9.07 25.38
N VAL A 253 -23.90 -8.18 26.23
CA VAL A 253 -24.41 -6.89 25.76
C VAL A 253 -23.22 -6.02 25.38
N ARG A 254 -23.09 -5.70 24.08
CA ARG A 254 -22.16 -4.70 23.57
C ARG A 254 -22.30 -3.40 24.37
N GLY A 255 -21.24 -2.99 25.03
CA GLY A 255 -21.20 -1.73 25.78
C GLY A 255 -20.80 -1.86 27.25
N LYS A 256 -20.76 -3.08 27.81
CA LYS A 256 -20.29 -3.33 29.19
C LYS A 256 -18.79 -3.70 29.27
N ALA A 257 -18.13 -3.91 28.15
CA ALA A 257 -16.70 -4.19 28.11
C ALA A 257 -15.89 -3.00 28.64
N LYS A 258 -14.90 -3.28 29.47
CA LYS A 258 -13.98 -2.30 30.06
C LYS A 258 -12.66 -2.37 29.31
N ASP A 259 -12.01 -1.23 29.19
CA ASP A 259 -10.66 -1.15 28.64
C ASP A 259 -9.68 -1.99 29.48
N ILE A 260 -8.85 -2.78 28.82
CA ILE A 260 -7.86 -3.68 29.44
C ILE A 260 -6.90 -2.96 30.39
N GLN A 261 -6.63 -1.68 30.17
CA GLN A 261 -5.77 -0.84 31.03
C GLN A 261 -6.38 -0.61 32.42
N LYS A 262 -7.70 -0.85 32.58
CA LYS A 262 -8.42 -0.70 33.86
C LYS A 262 -8.49 -1.99 34.66
N ILE A 263 -7.90 -3.10 34.19
CA ILE A 263 -7.85 -4.36 34.91
C ILE A 263 -6.89 -4.24 36.13
N ASP A 264 -7.00 -5.16 37.08
CA ASP A 264 -6.07 -5.22 38.21
C ASP A 264 -4.61 -5.23 37.75
N LYS A 265 -3.77 -4.41 38.39
CA LYS A 265 -2.37 -4.21 38.03
C LYS A 265 -1.56 -5.52 37.93
N ASN A 266 -1.83 -6.47 38.80
CA ASN A 266 -1.09 -7.75 38.77
C ASN A 266 -1.37 -8.55 37.49
N TYR A 267 -2.59 -8.47 36.95
CA TYR A 267 -2.91 -9.10 35.69
C TYR A 267 -2.34 -8.29 34.52
N PHE A 268 -2.40 -6.96 34.58
CA PHE A 268 -1.82 -6.11 33.54
C PHE A 268 -0.30 -6.33 33.41
N ASP A 269 0.42 -6.45 34.52
CA ASP A 269 1.85 -6.74 34.50
C ASP A 269 2.15 -8.12 33.88
N LYS A 270 1.29 -9.13 34.13
CA LYS A 270 1.38 -10.44 33.46
C LYS A 270 1.15 -10.33 31.96
N PHE A 271 0.15 -9.55 31.51
CA PHE A 271 -0.10 -9.35 30.09
C PHE A 271 1.12 -8.72 29.39
N THR A 272 1.77 -7.76 30.05
CA THR A 272 2.99 -7.13 29.52
C THR A 272 4.13 -8.15 29.32
N GLN A 273 4.35 -9.02 30.30
CA GLN A 273 5.36 -10.08 30.20
C GLN A 273 5.01 -11.11 29.11
N ILE A 274 3.76 -11.54 29.04
CA ILE A 274 3.27 -12.46 28.01
C ILE A 274 3.41 -11.84 26.62
N SER A 275 3.04 -10.57 26.47
CA SER A 275 3.17 -9.84 25.19
C SER A 275 4.59 -9.87 24.67
N GLN A 276 5.59 -9.60 25.52
CA GLN A 276 6.98 -9.64 25.12
C GLN A 276 7.42 -11.05 24.71
N GLN A 277 7.08 -12.08 25.51
CA GLN A 277 7.45 -13.47 25.17
C GLN A 277 6.81 -13.93 23.86
N VAL A 278 5.55 -13.56 23.63
CA VAL A 278 4.81 -13.90 22.42
C VAL A 278 5.41 -13.21 21.20
N GLU A 279 5.73 -11.91 21.30
CA GLU A 279 6.39 -11.19 20.21
C GLU A 279 7.79 -11.73 19.91
N ASP A 280 8.55 -12.11 20.94
CA ASP A 280 9.88 -12.70 20.77
C ASP A 280 9.84 -14.06 20.07
N ASN A 281 8.76 -14.81 20.25
CA ASN A 281 8.59 -16.13 19.62
C ASN A 281 8.01 -16.06 18.20
N PHE A 282 7.02 -15.18 17.98
CA PHE A 282 6.31 -15.11 16.70
C PHE A 282 6.82 -14.01 15.78
N HIS A 283 7.65 -13.12 16.27
CA HIS A 283 8.22 -11.96 15.58
C HIS A 283 7.16 -10.98 15.04
N GLU A 284 5.96 -10.98 15.64
CA GLU A 284 4.85 -10.09 15.25
C GLU A 284 3.86 -9.85 16.38
N ILE A 285 2.95 -8.91 16.16
CA ILE A 285 1.83 -8.61 17.07
C ILE A 285 0.82 -9.75 17.02
N ARG A 286 0.31 -10.16 18.19
CA ARG A 286 -0.71 -11.19 18.33
C ARG A 286 -1.94 -10.68 19.07
N ASP A 287 -3.11 -11.20 18.69
CA ASP A 287 -4.36 -11.11 19.46
C ASP A 287 -4.44 -12.32 20.39
N ILE A 288 -4.55 -12.08 21.69
CA ILE A 288 -4.54 -13.10 22.73
C ILE A 288 -5.86 -13.06 23.51
N LYS A 289 -6.57 -14.18 23.52
CA LYS A 289 -7.75 -14.37 24.39
C LYS A 289 -7.34 -14.96 25.72
N PHE A 290 -7.83 -14.38 26.80
CA PHE A 290 -7.58 -14.83 28.15
C PHE A 290 -8.88 -15.00 28.96
N THR A 291 -8.79 -15.82 29.97
CA THR A 291 -9.83 -15.95 30.99
C THR A 291 -9.16 -16.06 32.36
N ILE A 292 -9.71 -15.33 33.33
CA ILE A 292 -9.36 -15.47 34.72
C ILE A 292 -10.58 -16.07 35.44
N GLU A 293 -10.43 -17.28 35.91
CA GLU A 293 -11.47 -17.99 36.63
C GLU A 293 -11.12 -18.08 38.11
N GLU A 294 -11.84 -17.35 38.94
CA GLU A 294 -11.59 -17.28 40.40
C GLU A 294 -10.12 -17.10 40.80
N LYS A 295 -9.42 -16.17 40.10
CA LYS A 295 -8.00 -15.85 40.23
C LYS A 295 -7.03 -16.78 39.48
N ASP A 296 -7.44 -17.93 38.99
CA ASP A 296 -6.62 -18.78 38.12
C ASP A 296 -6.62 -18.18 36.71
N PHE A 297 -5.42 -17.86 36.21
CA PHE A 297 -5.23 -17.20 34.93
C PHE A 297 -4.93 -18.20 33.81
N TRP A 298 -5.69 -18.09 32.69
CA TRP A 298 -5.59 -18.99 31.56
C TRP A 298 -5.53 -18.20 30.25
N LEU A 299 -4.62 -18.56 29.35
CA LEU A 299 -4.70 -18.22 27.95
C LEU A 299 -5.60 -19.23 27.23
N VAL A 300 -6.45 -18.75 26.35
CA VAL A 300 -7.43 -19.60 25.64
C VAL A 300 -7.06 -19.82 24.20
N GLU A 301 -6.59 -18.77 23.55
CA GLU A 301 -6.27 -18.76 22.11
C GLU A 301 -5.32 -17.61 21.81
N GLN A 302 -4.51 -17.77 20.78
CA GLN A 302 -3.76 -16.69 20.14
C GLN A 302 -3.93 -16.77 18.63
N ARG A 303 -3.87 -15.62 17.94
CA ARG A 303 -3.98 -15.56 16.49
C ARG A 303 -3.21 -14.38 15.92
N GLU A 304 -2.95 -14.45 14.62
CA GLU A 304 -2.41 -13.36 13.82
C GLU A 304 -3.36 -12.17 13.84
N VAL A 305 -2.82 -10.97 13.69
CA VAL A 305 -3.58 -9.72 13.56
C VAL A 305 -3.49 -9.27 12.12
N ASP A 306 -4.53 -9.49 11.34
CA ASP A 306 -4.57 -9.11 9.92
C ASP A 306 -4.72 -7.60 9.73
N GLU A 307 -5.43 -6.93 10.65
CA GLU A 307 -5.76 -5.50 10.59
C GLU A 307 -4.66 -4.58 11.17
N LYS A 308 -3.43 -5.08 11.39
CA LYS A 308 -2.32 -4.25 11.90
C LYS A 308 -1.79 -3.30 10.83
N SER A 309 -1.50 -2.04 11.22
CA SER A 309 -0.91 -1.06 10.32
C SER A 309 0.54 -1.40 9.98
N THR A 310 1.02 -0.95 8.82
CA THR A 310 2.44 -1.05 8.44
C THR A 310 3.34 -0.33 9.43
N GLN A 311 2.90 0.79 10.01
CA GLN A 311 3.62 1.48 11.09
C GLN A 311 3.84 0.58 12.29
N SER A 312 2.80 -0.10 12.74
CA SER A 312 2.90 -0.98 13.90
C SER A 312 3.80 -2.18 13.62
N GLN A 313 3.73 -2.74 12.41
CA GLN A 313 4.60 -3.83 11.97
C GLN A 313 6.08 -3.41 11.96
N ILE A 314 6.41 -2.27 11.35
CA ILE A 314 7.80 -1.77 11.28
C ILE A 314 8.34 -1.46 12.66
N LYS A 315 7.59 -0.78 13.52
CA LYS A 315 8.04 -0.49 14.89
C LYS A 315 8.27 -1.76 15.71
N THR A 316 7.41 -2.76 15.54
CA THR A 316 7.59 -4.06 16.19
C THR A 316 8.88 -4.74 15.73
N LEU A 317 9.11 -4.83 14.43
CA LEU A 317 10.31 -5.44 13.87
C LEU A 317 11.59 -4.66 14.21
N LEU A 318 11.55 -3.33 14.25
CA LEU A 318 12.67 -2.50 14.72
C LEU A 318 13.03 -2.80 16.18
N ASP A 319 12.03 -2.90 17.05
CA ASP A 319 12.24 -3.24 18.45
C ASP A 319 12.83 -4.65 18.61
N LEU A 320 12.30 -5.64 17.90
CA LEU A 320 12.83 -7.01 17.88
C LEU A 320 14.28 -7.04 17.37
N CYS A 321 14.60 -6.28 16.34
CA CYS A 321 15.94 -6.15 15.81
C CYS A 321 16.90 -5.48 16.81
N GLN A 322 16.49 -4.40 17.48
CA GLN A 322 17.27 -3.73 18.53
C GLN A 322 17.56 -4.66 19.72
N ARG A 323 16.59 -5.51 20.07
CA ARG A 323 16.75 -6.53 21.13
C ARG A 323 17.51 -7.79 20.66
N LYS A 324 17.94 -7.85 19.39
CA LYS A 324 18.64 -8.96 18.75
C LYS A 324 17.83 -10.28 18.72
N VAL A 325 16.54 -10.18 18.72
CA VAL A 325 15.62 -11.33 18.53
C VAL A 325 15.60 -11.75 17.06
N ILE A 326 15.58 -10.74 16.16
CA ILE A 326 15.70 -10.94 14.72
C ILE A 326 16.92 -10.22 14.17
N THR A 327 17.37 -10.62 12.99
CA THR A 327 18.47 -9.97 12.26
C THR A 327 17.96 -8.80 11.41
N GLU A 328 18.86 -7.88 11.02
CA GLU A 328 18.56 -6.80 10.08
C GLU A 328 18.05 -7.35 8.72
N THR A 329 18.57 -8.51 8.30
CA THR A 329 18.16 -9.16 7.04
C THR A 329 16.76 -9.74 7.12
N GLU A 330 16.35 -10.29 8.25
CA GLU A 330 14.98 -10.75 8.49
C GLU A 330 14.01 -9.58 8.49
N LEU A 331 14.33 -8.50 9.22
CA LEU A 331 13.55 -7.28 9.21
C LEU A 331 13.32 -6.75 7.78
N ILE A 332 14.39 -6.67 6.95
CA ILE A 332 14.30 -6.16 5.57
C ILE A 332 13.44 -7.09 4.70
N LYS A 333 13.58 -8.41 4.84
CA LYS A 333 12.82 -9.39 4.04
C LYS A 333 11.33 -9.42 4.37
N THR A 334 10.95 -9.12 5.61
CA THR A 334 9.57 -9.21 6.08
C THR A 334 8.68 -8.09 5.50
N ILE A 335 9.23 -6.90 5.26
CA ILE A 335 8.45 -5.75 4.78
C ILE A 335 8.42 -5.75 3.24
N LYS A 336 7.23 -5.75 2.66
CA LYS A 336 7.08 -5.60 1.20
C LYS A 336 7.27 -4.12 0.83
N PRO A 337 8.03 -3.79 -0.26
CA PRO A 337 8.30 -2.40 -0.63
C PRO A 337 7.06 -1.52 -0.71
N ASN A 338 5.99 -2.03 -1.28
CA ASN A 338 4.75 -1.27 -1.49
C ASN A 338 3.98 -0.95 -0.20
N GLN A 339 4.19 -1.71 0.89
CA GLN A 339 3.61 -1.38 2.21
C GLN A 339 4.10 -0.02 2.73
N LEU A 340 5.32 0.41 2.34
CA LEU A 340 5.84 1.70 2.75
C LEU A 340 4.98 2.89 2.30
N ASN A 341 4.13 2.72 1.27
CA ASN A 341 3.21 3.77 0.86
C ASN A 341 2.24 4.20 1.97
N GLU A 342 1.84 3.29 2.86
CA GLU A 342 0.99 3.61 4.02
C GLU A 342 1.68 4.54 5.02
N LEU A 343 3.01 4.54 5.06
CA LEU A 343 3.78 5.43 5.94
C LEU A 343 4.06 6.79 5.30
N LEU A 344 3.93 6.88 3.99
CA LEU A 344 4.29 8.05 3.20
C LEU A 344 3.08 8.94 2.89
N HIS A 345 1.87 8.37 2.99
CA HIS A 345 0.62 9.05 2.67
C HIS A 345 -0.38 8.94 3.83
N PRO A 346 -1.35 9.87 3.94
CA PRO A 346 -2.45 9.73 4.89
C PRO A 346 -3.21 8.43 4.66
N VAL A 347 -3.66 7.80 5.73
CA VAL A 347 -4.49 6.59 5.68
C VAL A 347 -5.81 6.83 6.44
N ILE A 348 -6.88 6.11 6.07
CA ILE A 348 -8.16 6.22 6.76
C ILE A 348 -8.07 5.54 8.12
N ASP A 349 -8.63 6.18 9.15
CA ASP A 349 -8.85 5.52 10.44
C ASP A 349 -10.01 4.51 10.31
N PRO A 350 -9.75 3.19 10.40
CA PRO A 350 -10.76 2.16 10.21
C PRO A 350 -11.91 2.21 11.22
N ARG A 351 -11.72 2.90 12.35
CA ARG A 351 -12.78 3.08 13.36
C ARG A 351 -13.89 4.00 12.90
N THR A 352 -13.63 4.88 11.94
CA THR A 352 -14.55 5.95 11.50
C THR A 352 -15.44 5.56 10.33
N ILE A 353 -15.16 4.44 9.64
CA ILE A 353 -15.88 4.02 8.43
C ILE A 353 -17.16 3.19 8.67
N LYS A 354 -17.36 2.68 9.89
CA LYS A 354 -18.41 1.66 10.21
C LYS A 354 -19.83 2.04 9.80
N ASN A 355 -20.16 3.33 9.72
CA ASN A 355 -21.50 3.82 9.42
C ASN A 355 -21.58 4.67 8.14
N ILE A 356 -20.51 4.74 7.36
CA ILE A 356 -20.44 5.57 6.15
C ILE A 356 -20.66 4.70 4.91
N LYS A 357 -21.60 5.12 4.04
CA LYS A 357 -21.83 4.44 2.77
C LYS A 357 -20.61 4.56 1.87
N SER A 358 -20.19 3.45 1.27
CA SER A 358 -19.03 3.39 0.38
C SER A 358 -19.37 2.87 -1.00
N ILE A 359 -18.52 3.20 -1.96
CA ILE A 359 -18.54 2.70 -3.35
C ILE A 359 -17.13 2.18 -3.63
N LYS A 360 -17.00 0.88 -3.86
CA LYS A 360 -15.75 0.23 -4.25
C LYS A 360 -15.61 0.18 -5.76
N GLY A 361 -14.39 0.18 -6.25
CA GLY A 361 -14.04 0.05 -7.66
C GLY A 361 -13.30 1.26 -8.21
N GLY A 362 -12.89 1.16 -9.46
CA GLY A 362 -12.07 2.14 -10.15
C GLY A 362 -10.60 1.72 -10.27
N ILE A 363 -9.78 2.57 -10.86
CA ILE A 363 -8.35 2.32 -11.10
C ILE A 363 -7.54 3.17 -10.12
N ALA A 364 -6.63 2.54 -9.38
CA ALA A 364 -5.69 3.25 -8.51
C ALA A 364 -4.73 4.09 -9.36
N GLY A 365 -4.72 5.40 -9.13
CA GLY A 365 -3.85 6.34 -9.83
C GLY A 365 -2.65 6.75 -8.99
N SER A 366 -2.88 7.21 -7.77
CA SER A 366 -1.86 7.54 -6.78
C SER A 366 -2.38 7.14 -5.40
N THR A 367 -1.61 6.35 -4.67
CA THR A 367 -2.01 5.75 -3.39
C THR A 367 -2.16 6.78 -2.27
N GLY A 368 -2.98 6.43 -1.26
CA GLY A 368 -3.24 7.22 -0.07
C GLY A 368 -4.73 7.44 0.19
N ALA A 369 -5.03 8.29 1.16
CA ALA A 369 -6.39 8.70 1.46
C ALA A 369 -6.53 10.22 1.47
N ALA A 370 -7.67 10.72 1.04
CA ALA A 370 -7.96 12.14 1.01
C ALA A 370 -9.43 12.41 1.37
N ILE A 371 -9.66 13.55 1.99
CA ILE A 371 -10.99 14.05 2.33
C ILE A 371 -11.14 15.45 1.75
N GLY A 372 -12.30 15.78 1.23
CA GLY A 372 -12.56 17.14 0.79
C GLY A 372 -13.94 17.34 0.22
N LYS A 373 -14.29 18.62 0.07
CA LYS A 373 -15.45 19.07 -0.70
C LYS A 373 -15.19 18.84 -2.20
N ILE A 374 -16.14 18.29 -2.91
CA ILE A 374 -15.97 17.99 -4.34
C ILE A 374 -16.27 19.22 -5.22
N TYR A 375 -15.46 19.39 -6.26
CA TYR A 375 -15.66 20.41 -7.30
C TYR A 375 -15.38 19.83 -8.67
N PHE A 376 -16.18 20.23 -9.68
CA PHE A 376 -16.20 19.62 -11.00
C PHE A 376 -15.44 20.42 -12.07
N SER A 377 -14.78 21.49 -11.69
CA SER A 377 -13.93 22.26 -12.60
C SER A 377 -12.80 22.95 -11.86
N THR A 378 -11.67 23.08 -12.55
CA THR A 378 -10.47 23.79 -12.08
C THR A 378 -10.77 25.24 -11.65
N PRO A 379 -11.45 26.09 -12.44
CA PRO A 379 -11.74 27.45 -12.03
C PRO A 379 -12.59 27.54 -10.77
N LYS A 380 -13.60 26.66 -10.65
CA LYS A 380 -14.50 26.64 -9.48
C LYS A 380 -13.76 26.21 -8.22
N LEU A 381 -12.96 25.14 -8.28
CA LEU A 381 -12.17 24.70 -7.15
C LEU A 381 -11.22 25.81 -6.66
N LEU A 382 -10.51 26.46 -7.55
CA LEU A 382 -9.56 27.54 -7.20
C LEU A 382 -10.26 28.77 -6.61
N GLU A 383 -11.44 29.12 -7.11
CA GLU A 383 -12.27 30.20 -6.56
C GLU A 383 -12.70 29.90 -5.11
N GLU A 384 -13.28 28.70 -4.89
CA GLU A 384 -13.75 28.28 -3.57
C GLU A 384 -12.58 28.08 -2.59
N TYR A 385 -11.42 27.60 -3.07
CA TYR A 385 -10.20 27.49 -2.27
C TYR A 385 -9.72 28.87 -1.77
N LYS A 386 -9.70 29.89 -2.65
CA LYS A 386 -9.35 31.26 -2.27
C LYS A 386 -10.36 31.83 -1.26
N LYS A 387 -11.67 31.60 -1.48
CA LYS A 387 -12.73 32.03 -0.53
C LYS A 387 -12.56 31.37 0.84
N ALA A 388 -12.28 30.08 0.87
CA ALA A 388 -12.06 29.32 2.11
C ALA A 388 -10.87 29.88 2.90
N ILE A 389 -9.74 30.16 2.24
CA ILE A 389 -8.57 30.80 2.87
C ILE A 389 -8.94 32.17 3.47
N MET A 390 -9.65 33.04 2.71
CA MET A 390 -10.02 34.37 3.17
C MET A 390 -10.95 34.34 4.39
N LYS A 391 -11.79 33.31 4.49
CA LYS A 391 -12.75 33.14 5.58
C LYS A 391 -12.23 32.30 6.75
N GLY A 392 -11.05 31.68 6.62
CA GLY A 392 -10.53 30.72 7.60
C GLY A 392 -11.35 29.42 7.66
N GLU A 393 -12.04 29.06 6.57
CA GLU A 393 -12.80 27.82 6.44
C GLU A 393 -11.92 26.64 5.97
N ASP A 394 -12.46 25.41 6.03
CA ASP A 394 -11.77 24.19 5.59
C ASP A 394 -11.40 24.26 4.10
N THR A 395 -10.11 24.10 3.80
CA THR A 395 -9.54 24.15 2.45
C THR A 395 -9.37 22.74 1.82
N ASN A 396 -9.84 21.69 2.50
CA ASN A 396 -9.76 20.34 1.96
C ASN A 396 -10.76 20.17 0.81
N MET A 397 -10.23 19.96 -0.40
CA MET A 397 -11.02 19.85 -1.63
C MET A 397 -10.54 18.66 -2.46
N ILE A 398 -11.49 18.06 -3.19
CA ILE A 398 -11.24 16.99 -4.16
C ILE A 398 -11.70 17.49 -5.53
N LEU A 399 -10.79 17.44 -6.50
CA LEU A 399 -11.06 17.80 -7.88
C LEU A 399 -11.63 16.59 -8.62
N ILE A 400 -12.72 16.78 -9.33
CA ILE A 400 -13.34 15.72 -10.15
C ILE A 400 -13.50 16.25 -11.57
N LEU A 401 -12.89 15.55 -12.53
CA LEU A 401 -12.86 15.95 -13.95
C LEU A 401 -13.22 14.78 -14.85
N PRO A 402 -13.77 15.04 -16.06
CA PRO A 402 -13.85 14.00 -17.09
C PRO A 402 -12.46 13.45 -17.45
N SER A 403 -11.52 14.32 -17.74
CA SER A 403 -10.12 14.10 -18.07
C SER A 403 -9.29 15.26 -17.57
N SER A 404 -7.99 15.10 -17.36
CA SER A 404 -7.11 16.15 -16.82
C SER A 404 -6.06 16.57 -17.84
N TYR A 405 -5.77 17.87 -17.87
CA TYR A 405 -4.82 18.52 -18.79
C TYR A 405 -3.81 19.39 -18.02
N ALA A 406 -2.84 19.93 -18.73
CA ALA A 406 -1.80 20.79 -18.17
C ALA A 406 -2.34 22.01 -17.39
N GLU A 407 -3.48 22.55 -17.79
CA GLU A 407 -4.13 23.68 -17.10
C GLU A 407 -4.73 23.32 -15.75
N ASP A 408 -4.90 22.02 -15.45
CA ASP A 408 -5.47 21.54 -14.21
C ASP A 408 -4.43 21.34 -13.09
N VAL A 409 -3.14 21.36 -13.43
CA VAL A 409 -2.02 21.11 -12.50
C VAL A 409 -2.13 21.96 -11.23
N LYS A 410 -2.51 23.24 -11.37
CA LYS A 410 -2.66 24.12 -10.21
C LYS A 410 -3.80 23.74 -9.28
N ALA A 411 -4.91 23.27 -9.83
CA ALA A 411 -6.02 22.78 -9.02
C ALA A 411 -5.66 21.46 -8.33
N ILE A 412 -4.94 20.56 -9.04
CA ILE A 412 -4.40 19.32 -8.44
C ILE A 412 -3.42 19.65 -7.31
N GLU A 413 -2.59 20.68 -7.46
CA GLU A 413 -1.63 21.12 -6.43
C GLU A 413 -2.31 21.52 -5.12
N VAL A 414 -3.41 22.28 -5.17
CA VAL A 414 -4.12 22.74 -3.97
C VAL A 414 -5.14 21.71 -3.47
N ALA A 415 -5.67 20.84 -4.33
CA ALA A 415 -6.56 19.75 -3.95
C ALA A 415 -5.85 18.72 -3.05
N LYS A 416 -6.62 18.00 -2.25
CA LYS A 416 -6.15 16.85 -1.47
C LYS A 416 -6.16 15.56 -2.30
N GLY A 417 -7.06 15.48 -3.26
CA GLY A 417 -7.15 14.34 -4.18
C GLY A 417 -7.79 14.72 -5.51
N VAL A 418 -7.64 13.87 -6.51
CA VAL A 418 -8.24 14.03 -7.83
C VAL A 418 -8.88 12.72 -8.29
N ILE A 419 -10.07 12.84 -8.91
CA ILE A 419 -10.78 11.74 -9.55
C ILE A 419 -11.03 12.12 -11.01
N THR A 420 -10.71 11.21 -11.95
CA THR A 420 -11.07 11.39 -13.36
C THR A 420 -12.00 10.28 -13.83
N CYS A 421 -12.87 10.55 -14.82
CA CYS A 421 -13.71 9.53 -15.46
C CYS A 421 -12.88 8.71 -16.45
N GLU A 422 -11.96 9.35 -17.14
CA GLU A 422 -11.17 8.77 -18.22
C GLU A 422 -9.70 8.67 -17.82
N GLY A 423 -9.00 7.72 -18.42
CA GLY A 423 -7.57 7.50 -18.23
C GLY A 423 -7.27 6.22 -17.45
N GLY A 424 -6.05 6.11 -16.97
CA GLY A 424 -5.55 4.97 -16.19
C GLY A 424 -4.40 5.36 -15.28
N PHE A 425 -3.72 4.39 -14.70
CA PHE A 425 -2.57 4.60 -13.79
C PHE A 425 -1.54 5.58 -14.35
N SER A 426 -1.35 5.56 -15.64
CA SER A 426 -0.32 6.33 -16.35
C SER A 426 -0.83 7.63 -16.98
N SER A 427 -2.12 7.96 -16.88
CA SER A 427 -2.70 9.19 -17.43
C SER A 427 -2.22 10.45 -16.67
N HIS A 428 -2.49 11.63 -17.23
CA HIS A 428 -1.96 12.89 -16.75
C HIS A 428 -2.27 13.17 -15.26
N ALA A 429 -3.52 13.04 -14.83
CA ALA A 429 -3.91 13.31 -13.44
C ALA A 429 -3.17 12.41 -12.41
N PRO A 430 -3.15 11.08 -12.54
CA PRO A 430 -2.35 10.20 -11.69
C PRO A 430 -0.86 10.52 -11.66
N VAL A 431 -0.26 10.84 -12.81
CA VAL A 431 1.16 11.17 -12.88
C VAL A 431 1.47 12.45 -12.12
N VAL A 432 0.68 13.50 -12.36
CA VAL A 432 0.83 14.80 -11.66
C VAL A 432 0.55 14.61 -10.16
N ALA A 433 -0.50 13.87 -9.80
CA ALA A 433 -0.82 13.61 -8.41
C ALA A 433 0.33 12.89 -7.68
N ARG A 434 0.92 11.85 -8.28
CA ARG A 434 2.10 11.16 -7.71
C ARG A 434 3.29 12.09 -7.52
N SER A 435 3.58 12.95 -8.50
CA SER A 435 4.68 13.91 -8.37
C SER A 435 4.45 14.92 -7.26
N LEU A 436 3.20 15.27 -6.98
CA LEU A 436 2.79 16.22 -5.94
C LEU A 436 2.47 15.57 -4.59
N GLY A 437 2.61 14.25 -4.47
CA GLY A 437 2.22 13.50 -3.26
C GLY A 437 0.72 13.60 -2.95
N LYS A 438 -0.13 13.66 -4.00
CA LYS A 438 -1.59 13.72 -3.91
C LYS A 438 -2.21 12.38 -4.23
N VAL A 439 -3.41 12.15 -3.72
CA VAL A 439 -4.18 10.94 -4.01
C VAL A 439 -4.89 11.09 -5.36
N ALA A 440 -4.88 10.04 -6.16
CA ALA A 440 -5.60 10.03 -7.44
C ALA A 440 -6.23 8.68 -7.73
N MET A 441 -7.43 8.70 -8.31
CA MET A 441 -8.07 7.52 -8.87
C MET A 441 -8.81 7.84 -10.17
N VAL A 442 -9.03 6.81 -10.96
CA VAL A 442 -9.88 6.89 -12.16
C VAL A 442 -11.14 6.06 -11.89
N GLN A 443 -12.31 6.67 -12.11
CA GLN A 443 -13.59 6.02 -11.88
C GLN A 443 -14.48 6.11 -13.15
N PRO A 444 -14.41 5.10 -14.04
CA PRO A 444 -15.10 5.12 -15.33
C PRO A 444 -16.64 5.19 -15.21
N ASP A 445 -17.23 4.60 -14.17
CA ASP A 445 -18.67 4.57 -13.95
C ASP A 445 -19.27 5.90 -13.45
N MET A 446 -18.44 6.92 -13.36
CA MET A 446 -18.80 8.23 -12.85
C MET A 446 -19.38 9.11 -13.97
N LYS A 447 -20.50 9.77 -13.66
CA LYS A 447 -21.13 10.76 -14.57
C LYS A 447 -21.21 12.12 -13.91
N ILE A 448 -20.55 13.09 -14.51
CA ILE A 448 -20.53 14.49 -14.05
C ILE A 448 -21.66 15.26 -14.71
N GLY A 449 -22.61 15.77 -13.90
CA GLY A 449 -23.65 16.70 -14.33
C GLY A 449 -23.24 18.15 -14.07
N LYS A 450 -24.18 19.09 -14.18
CA LYS A 450 -23.89 20.53 -14.00
C LYS A 450 -23.42 20.86 -12.57
N ASN A 451 -24.07 20.30 -11.56
CA ASN A 451 -23.75 20.50 -10.13
C ASN A 451 -23.86 19.17 -9.35
N THR A 452 -23.89 18.05 -10.01
CA THR A 452 -24.09 16.74 -9.40
C THR A 452 -23.14 15.71 -9.98
N LEU A 453 -22.66 14.81 -9.15
CA LEU A 453 -21.91 13.62 -9.50
C LEU A 453 -22.77 12.39 -9.27
N THR A 454 -22.89 11.53 -10.26
CA THR A 454 -23.58 10.24 -10.12
C THR A 454 -22.58 9.10 -10.26
N ILE A 455 -22.52 8.22 -9.23
CA ILE A 455 -21.67 7.02 -9.23
C ILE A 455 -22.52 5.85 -8.71
N SER A 456 -22.56 4.73 -9.43
CA SER A 456 -23.30 3.52 -9.03
C SER A 456 -24.74 3.82 -8.56
N GLY A 457 -25.43 4.72 -9.27
CA GLY A 457 -26.80 5.12 -8.97
C GLY A 457 -27.00 6.07 -7.79
N LYS A 458 -25.91 6.52 -7.14
CA LYS A 458 -25.93 7.51 -6.04
C LYS A 458 -25.55 8.88 -6.57
N SER A 459 -26.27 9.92 -6.15
CA SER A 459 -26.02 11.32 -6.53
C SER A 459 -25.42 12.10 -5.36
N ILE A 460 -24.37 12.90 -5.65
CA ILE A 460 -23.65 13.73 -4.70
C ILE A 460 -23.62 15.15 -5.27
N GLN A 461 -23.87 16.17 -4.43
CA GLN A 461 -23.88 17.57 -4.85
C GLN A 461 -22.47 18.18 -4.81
N GLU A 462 -22.20 19.14 -5.72
CA GLU A 462 -20.99 19.94 -5.65
C GLU A 462 -20.88 20.67 -4.30
N GLY A 463 -19.71 20.65 -3.67
CA GLY A 463 -19.50 21.21 -2.33
C GLY A 463 -19.77 20.23 -1.17
N GLU A 464 -20.33 19.04 -1.41
CA GLU A 464 -20.43 18.00 -0.39
C GLU A 464 -19.10 17.33 -0.15
N TYR A 465 -18.92 16.76 1.05
CA TYR A 465 -17.72 16.01 1.41
C TYR A 465 -17.77 14.58 0.92
N ILE A 466 -16.69 14.14 0.33
CA ILE A 466 -16.36 12.74 0.17
C ILE A 466 -14.99 12.44 0.76
N SER A 467 -14.74 11.16 0.99
CA SER A 467 -13.41 10.67 1.33
C SER A 467 -13.03 9.57 0.34
N ILE A 468 -11.81 9.60 -0.14
CA ILE A 468 -11.27 8.61 -1.07
C ILE A 468 -10.16 7.82 -0.39
N ASN A 469 -10.16 6.52 -0.60
CA ASN A 469 -9.10 5.61 -0.20
C ASN A 469 -8.59 4.88 -1.43
N VAL A 470 -7.32 5.04 -1.72
CA VAL A 470 -6.64 4.40 -2.84
C VAL A 470 -5.51 3.55 -2.27
N PRO A 471 -5.82 2.35 -1.75
CA PRO A 471 -4.82 1.43 -1.22
C PRO A 471 -4.02 0.80 -2.36
N TYR A 472 -2.87 0.23 -2.05
CA TYR A 472 -2.01 -0.36 -3.07
C TYR A 472 -2.49 -1.77 -3.52
N TYR A 473 -3.01 -2.56 -2.58
CA TYR A 473 -3.35 -3.96 -2.82
C TYR A 473 -4.85 -4.25 -2.90
N GLU A 474 -5.68 -3.24 -2.67
CA GLU A 474 -7.14 -3.36 -2.67
C GLU A 474 -7.75 -2.40 -3.69
N GLU A 475 -9.01 -2.62 -4.01
CA GLU A 475 -9.76 -1.71 -4.88
C GLU A 475 -9.93 -0.34 -4.24
N PRO A 476 -9.77 0.76 -5.00
CA PRO A 476 -10.11 2.08 -4.54
C PRO A 476 -11.53 2.17 -4.02
N THR A 477 -11.73 2.98 -2.99
CA THR A 477 -13.04 3.14 -2.35
C THR A 477 -13.37 4.62 -2.15
N ILE A 478 -14.59 5.01 -2.52
CA ILE A 478 -15.14 6.34 -2.26
C ILE A 478 -16.14 6.21 -1.11
N TYR A 479 -15.92 6.95 -0.03
CA TYR A 479 -16.84 7.06 1.10
C TYR A 479 -17.68 8.33 0.95
N LEU A 480 -19.01 8.19 1.05
CA LEU A 480 -19.96 9.30 0.91
C LEU A 480 -20.10 10.06 2.23
N GLY A 481 -19.09 10.86 2.54
CA GLY A 481 -18.99 11.62 3.78
C GLY A 481 -17.56 11.85 4.23
N LYS A 482 -17.43 12.43 5.43
CA LYS A 482 -16.15 12.75 6.05
C LYS A 482 -15.74 11.61 6.99
N VAL A 483 -14.58 10.99 6.74
CA VAL A 483 -13.91 10.05 7.65
C VAL A 483 -12.79 10.77 8.39
N GLU A 484 -12.11 10.11 9.33
CA GLU A 484 -10.88 10.63 9.91
C GLU A 484 -9.66 10.04 9.20
N LEU A 485 -8.61 10.85 9.03
CA LEU A 485 -7.33 10.44 8.49
C LEU A 485 -6.27 10.42 9.57
N ILE A 486 -5.35 9.47 9.43
CA ILE A 486 -4.10 9.43 10.18
C ILE A 486 -3.02 10.00 9.26
N GLU A 487 -2.51 11.20 9.60
CA GLU A 487 -1.46 11.88 8.85
C GLU A 487 -0.10 11.22 9.11
N PRO A 488 0.77 11.07 8.09
CA PRO A 488 2.10 10.49 8.25
C PRO A 488 3.03 11.43 9.03
N ASP A 489 3.64 10.92 10.08
CA ASP A 489 4.74 11.60 10.78
C ASP A 489 6.02 10.74 10.63
N PHE A 490 6.84 11.04 9.64
CA PHE A 490 8.06 10.28 9.29
C PHE A 490 9.07 10.16 10.42
N LYS A 491 9.03 11.07 11.41
CA LYS A 491 9.91 11.03 12.58
C LYS A 491 9.43 10.06 13.65
N LYS A 492 8.10 9.85 13.71
CA LYS A 492 7.48 9.01 14.75
C LYS A 492 7.01 7.65 14.25
N ASN A 493 6.79 7.50 12.93
CA ASN A 493 6.27 6.26 12.36
C ASN A 493 7.31 5.15 12.16
N GLY A 494 8.58 5.38 12.49
CA GLY A 494 9.67 4.42 12.37
C GLY A 494 10.33 4.32 10.99
N LEU A 495 9.82 5.06 9.98
CA LEU A 495 10.32 4.98 8.61
C LEU A 495 11.80 5.33 8.50
N PHE A 496 12.26 6.42 9.10
CA PHE A 496 13.66 6.82 9.01
C PHE A 496 14.61 5.85 9.70
N ASP A 497 14.21 5.25 10.82
CA ASP A 497 15.05 4.27 11.51
C ASP A 497 15.13 2.96 10.70
N PHE A 498 14.04 2.57 10.06
CA PHE A 498 14.01 1.46 9.12
C PHE A 498 14.91 1.74 7.91
N LEU A 499 14.79 2.91 7.29
CA LEU A 499 15.61 3.28 6.12
C LEU A 499 17.10 3.33 6.44
N LYS A 500 17.53 3.76 7.64
CA LYS A 500 18.95 3.67 8.06
C LYS A 500 19.50 2.25 8.02
N ILE A 501 18.66 1.27 8.36
CA ILE A 501 19.05 -0.15 8.27
C ILE A 501 19.10 -0.60 6.81
N VAL A 502 18.07 -0.26 6.03
CA VAL A 502 17.97 -0.59 4.59
C VAL A 502 19.19 -0.05 3.83
N GLU A 503 19.62 1.18 4.10
CA GLU A 503 20.73 1.83 3.40
C GLU A 503 22.07 1.09 3.53
N LYS A 504 22.28 0.32 4.59
CA LYS A 504 23.48 -0.54 4.73
C LYS A 504 23.58 -1.62 3.66
N TYR A 505 22.45 -1.97 3.06
CA TYR A 505 22.32 -3.02 2.06
C TYR A 505 22.14 -2.48 0.63
N VAL A 506 22.07 -1.15 0.46
CA VAL A 506 22.06 -0.46 -0.83
C VAL A 506 23.50 -0.07 -1.19
N THR A 507 24.23 -0.95 -1.85
CA THR A 507 25.69 -0.82 -1.98
C THR A 507 26.16 -0.28 -3.33
N THR A 508 25.75 -0.88 -4.43
CA THR A 508 26.30 -0.63 -5.77
C THR A 508 25.36 0.08 -6.73
N PHE A 509 24.07 0.01 -6.48
CA PHE A 509 23.04 0.57 -7.34
C PHE A 509 22.37 1.76 -6.65
N ASN A 510 22.26 2.89 -7.38
CA ASN A 510 21.82 4.15 -6.79
C ASN A 510 20.34 4.44 -7.03
N VAL A 511 19.75 5.25 -6.14
CA VAL A 511 18.38 5.78 -6.30
C VAL A 511 18.46 7.30 -6.40
N ARG A 512 18.03 7.85 -7.55
CA ARG A 512 17.86 9.27 -7.80
C ARG A 512 16.36 9.65 -7.75
N ALA A 513 16.09 10.95 -7.72
CA ALA A 513 14.73 11.47 -7.72
C ALA A 513 14.34 12.07 -9.07
N ASN A 514 13.05 11.94 -9.42
CA ASN A 514 12.39 12.81 -10.38
C ASN A 514 11.89 14.03 -9.61
N ALA A 515 12.46 15.21 -9.83
CA ALA A 515 12.14 16.41 -9.08
C ALA A 515 12.24 17.65 -9.98
N ASP A 516 11.14 18.36 -10.12
CA ASP A 516 11.00 19.49 -11.04
C ASP A 516 11.06 20.83 -10.30
N GLN A 517 10.89 20.81 -8.96
CA GLN A 517 10.85 22.00 -8.10
C GLN A 517 11.66 21.80 -6.82
N GLY A 518 12.02 22.90 -6.17
CA GLY A 518 12.79 22.87 -4.91
C GLY A 518 12.10 22.11 -3.77
N ARG A 519 10.76 22.08 -3.71
CA ARG A 519 10.03 21.28 -2.72
C ARG A 519 10.25 19.76 -2.90
N ASP A 520 10.23 19.30 -4.15
CA ASP A 520 10.42 17.88 -4.50
C ASP A 520 11.87 17.45 -4.20
N ALA A 521 12.82 18.33 -4.52
CA ALA A 521 14.23 18.13 -4.19
C ALA A 521 14.50 18.06 -2.68
N LYS A 522 13.76 18.83 -1.85
CA LYS A 522 13.86 18.74 -0.38
C LYS A 522 13.40 17.39 0.12
N VAL A 523 12.25 16.89 -0.33
CA VAL A 523 11.74 15.56 0.03
C VAL A 523 12.73 14.47 -0.43
N ALA A 524 13.25 14.58 -1.66
CA ALA A 524 14.25 13.66 -2.18
C ALA A 524 15.52 13.64 -1.31
N LYS A 525 15.96 14.81 -0.83
CA LYS A 525 17.11 14.94 0.10
C LYS A 525 16.82 14.32 1.45
N GLU A 526 15.63 14.48 2.00
CA GLU A 526 15.20 13.85 3.26
C GLU A 526 15.24 12.32 3.18
N PHE A 527 14.82 11.74 2.05
CA PHE A 527 14.95 10.30 1.78
C PHE A 527 16.33 9.90 1.24
N ASN A 528 17.32 10.80 1.34
CA ASN A 528 18.71 10.55 0.96
C ASN A 528 18.88 10.05 -0.48
N ALA A 529 18.19 10.66 -1.45
CA ALA A 529 18.44 10.43 -2.88
C ALA A 529 19.90 10.75 -3.24
N THR A 530 20.49 9.98 -4.14
CA THR A 530 21.89 10.19 -4.58
C THR A 530 22.03 11.31 -5.60
N GLY A 531 20.93 11.90 -6.06
CA GLY A 531 20.86 13.00 -7.01
C GLY A 531 19.45 13.18 -7.57
N ILE A 532 19.31 14.10 -8.51
CA ILE A 532 18.14 14.20 -9.38
C ILE A 532 18.46 13.49 -10.69
N GLY A 533 17.67 12.49 -11.07
CA GLY A 533 17.82 11.73 -12.31
C GLY A 533 16.95 12.24 -13.44
N LEU A 534 15.94 13.03 -13.13
CA LEU A 534 15.07 13.71 -14.09
C LEU A 534 14.47 14.96 -13.47
N CYS A 535 14.77 16.12 -14.09
CA CYS A 535 14.03 17.35 -13.91
C CYS A 535 13.36 17.68 -15.26
N ARG A 536 12.03 17.71 -15.29
CA ARG A 536 11.22 18.05 -16.47
C ARG A 536 11.01 19.56 -16.52
N THR A 537 11.68 20.23 -17.43
CA THR A 537 11.65 21.69 -17.51
C THR A 537 10.32 22.25 -18.01
N GLU A 538 9.51 21.46 -18.71
CA GLU A 538 8.15 21.83 -19.14
C GLU A 538 7.22 22.12 -17.96
N HIS A 539 7.35 21.41 -16.85
CA HIS A 539 6.53 21.62 -15.65
C HIS A 539 6.78 22.98 -14.98
N MET A 540 7.94 23.58 -15.23
CA MET A 540 8.26 24.92 -14.69
C MET A 540 7.41 26.03 -15.33
N PHE A 541 6.79 25.78 -16.48
CA PHE A 541 6.03 26.76 -17.23
C PHE A 541 4.51 26.80 -16.92
N PHE A 542 3.97 25.80 -16.20
CA PHE A 542 2.54 25.72 -15.89
C PHE A 542 2.04 26.75 -14.86
N ASN A 543 2.92 27.58 -14.29
CA ASN A 543 2.52 28.68 -13.41
C ASN A 543 1.83 29.81 -14.21
N GLU A 544 0.74 30.40 -13.66
CA GLU A 544 -0.06 31.46 -14.32
C GLU A 544 0.77 32.63 -14.89
N LYS A 545 1.80 33.04 -14.15
CA LYS A 545 2.68 34.15 -14.60
C LYS A 545 3.63 33.75 -15.73
N ARG A 546 3.92 32.47 -15.85
CA ARG A 546 4.90 31.92 -16.82
C ARG A 546 4.22 31.42 -18.07
N ILE A 547 3.06 30.77 -17.94
CA ILE A 547 2.34 30.18 -19.06
C ILE A 547 1.97 31.18 -20.13
N MET A 548 1.61 32.41 -19.75
CA MET A 548 1.29 33.47 -20.70
C MET A 548 2.49 33.89 -21.52
N LYS A 549 3.67 34.02 -20.89
CA LYS A 549 4.94 34.34 -21.58
C LYS A 549 5.39 33.19 -22.47
N PHE A 550 5.18 31.97 -22.03
CA PHE A 550 5.50 30.77 -22.81
C PHE A 550 4.61 30.69 -24.07
N ARG A 551 3.30 30.93 -23.91
CA ARG A 551 2.36 31.04 -25.04
C ARG A 551 2.75 32.13 -26.05
N GLU A 552 3.20 33.30 -25.57
CA GLU A 552 3.76 34.38 -26.39
C GLU A 552 4.97 33.87 -27.21
N MET A 553 5.85 33.09 -26.60
CA MET A 553 6.99 32.48 -27.28
C MET A 553 6.54 31.46 -28.34
N VAL A 554 5.55 30.61 -28.04
CA VAL A 554 5.07 29.56 -28.97
C VAL A 554 4.44 30.15 -30.21
N ILE A 555 3.64 31.21 -30.10
CA ILE A 555 2.96 31.82 -31.27
C ILE A 555 3.84 32.83 -32.02
N ALA A 556 5.04 33.13 -31.51
CA ALA A 556 5.92 34.12 -32.15
C ALA A 556 6.18 33.78 -33.62
N SER A 557 6.06 34.81 -34.48
CA SER A 557 6.19 34.69 -35.94
C SER A 557 7.64 34.62 -36.41
N ASP A 558 8.55 35.21 -35.64
CA ASP A 558 9.97 35.27 -35.98
C ASP A 558 10.88 35.00 -34.76
N GLU A 559 12.19 34.80 -35.02
CA GLU A 559 13.19 34.51 -33.99
C GLU A 559 13.33 35.67 -32.99
N LYS A 560 13.20 36.92 -33.43
CA LYS A 560 13.38 38.12 -32.60
C LYS A 560 12.28 38.23 -31.54
N GLU A 561 11.03 37.99 -31.93
CA GLU A 561 9.88 37.96 -31.01
C GLU A 561 10.02 36.80 -30.03
N ARG A 562 10.42 35.61 -30.54
CA ARG A 562 10.62 34.42 -29.72
C ARG A 562 11.73 34.62 -28.67
N ARG A 563 12.90 35.18 -29.10
CA ARG A 563 13.99 35.53 -28.16
C ARG A 563 13.55 36.52 -27.10
N LYS A 564 12.75 37.53 -27.45
CA LYS A 564 12.21 38.51 -26.49
C LYS A 564 11.35 37.84 -25.41
N ALA A 565 10.50 36.89 -25.78
CA ALA A 565 9.66 36.13 -24.84
C ALA A 565 10.51 35.19 -23.98
N LEU A 566 11.51 34.52 -24.57
CA LEU A 566 12.43 33.62 -23.89
C LEU A 566 13.29 34.34 -22.83
N GLU A 567 13.83 35.55 -23.19
CA GLU A 567 14.60 36.38 -22.27
C GLU A 567 13.78 36.84 -21.07
N ALA A 568 12.48 37.00 -21.22
CA ALA A 568 11.58 37.29 -20.09
C ALA A 568 11.31 36.05 -19.18
N LEU A 569 11.53 34.84 -19.69
CA LEU A 569 11.40 33.58 -18.92
C LEU A 569 12.73 33.16 -18.26
N ARG A 570 13.89 33.51 -18.85
CA ARG A 570 15.22 33.12 -18.41
C ARG A 570 15.51 33.38 -16.92
N PRO A 571 15.21 34.56 -16.32
CA PRO A 571 15.45 34.77 -14.88
C PRO A 571 14.62 33.86 -13.99
N MET A 572 13.43 33.46 -14.44
CA MET A 572 12.54 32.58 -13.68
C MET A 572 13.10 31.15 -13.67
N GLN A 573 13.50 30.64 -14.81
CA GLN A 573 14.14 29.31 -14.90
C GLN A 573 15.47 29.27 -14.14
N ARG A 574 16.28 30.33 -14.28
CA ARG A 574 17.54 30.46 -13.53
C ARG A 574 17.30 30.34 -12.01
N SER A 575 16.25 30.97 -11.49
CA SER A 575 15.89 30.85 -10.07
C SER A 575 15.52 29.42 -9.69
N ASP A 576 14.76 28.72 -10.53
CA ASP A 576 14.38 27.33 -10.26
C ASP A 576 15.61 26.41 -10.26
N PHE A 577 16.51 26.54 -11.24
CA PHE A 577 17.75 25.77 -11.29
C PHE A 577 18.69 26.10 -10.12
N TYR A 578 18.77 27.37 -9.72
CA TYR A 578 19.53 27.78 -8.55
C TYR A 578 19.03 27.06 -7.29
N ASP A 579 17.72 27.03 -7.06
CA ASP A 579 17.14 26.35 -5.91
C ASP A 579 17.41 24.84 -5.93
N LEU A 580 17.25 24.18 -7.08
CA LEU A 580 17.54 22.75 -7.24
C LEU A 580 19.00 22.42 -6.94
N PHE A 581 19.95 23.14 -7.54
CA PHE A 581 21.38 22.94 -7.30
C PHE A 581 21.78 23.20 -5.87
N LYS A 582 21.25 24.26 -5.24
CA LYS A 582 21.53 24.60 -3.85
C LYS A 582 21.06 23.53 -2.86
N ILE A 583 19.86 22.98 -3.11
CA ILE A 583 19.32 21.89 -2.27
C ILE A 583 20.17 20.63 -2.45
N MET A 584 20.59 20.34 -3.68
CA MET A 584 21.34 19.13 -4.03
C MET A 584 22.86 19.30 -4.01
N ASP A 585 23.38 20.19 -3.18
CA ASP A 585 24.83 20.44 -3.02
C ASP A 585 25.66 19.15 -3.02
N GLY A 586 26.64 19.07 -3.93
CA GLY A 586 27.53 17.93 -4.12
C GLY A 586 26.93 16.74 -4.89
N LYS A 587 25.62 16.75 -5.19
CA LYS A 587 24.92 15.68 -5.89
C LYS A 587 24.63 16.06 -7.35
N PRO A 588 24.60 15.09 -8.29
CA PRO A 588 24.25 15.37 -9.68
C PRO A 588 22.77 15.77 -9.84
N VAL A 589 22.52 16.70 -10.75
CA VAL A 589 21.17 17.16 -11.12
C VAL A 589 21.03 17.04 -12.64
N THR A 590 20.26 16.04 -13.08
CA THR A 590 19.97 15.81 -14.49
C THR A 590 18.76 16.63 -14.90
N ILE A 591 19.00 17.61 -15.80
CA ILE A 591 17.99 18.52 -16.30
C ILE A 591 17.66 18.12 -17.74
N ARG A 592 16.42 17.67 -17.98
CA ARG A 592 15.93 17.44 -19.33
C ARG A 592 15.55 18.78 -19.98
N LEU A 593 16.15 19.08 -21.10
CA LEU A 593 15.77 20.24 -21.88
C LEU A 593 14.33 20.08 -22.38
N LEU A 594 13.68 21.18 -22.75
CA LEU A 594 12.26 21.23 -23.11
C LEU A 594 11.87 20.10 -24.09
N ASP A 595 10.90 19.29 -23.71
CA ASP A 595 10.49 18.12 -24.48
C ASP A 595 9.05 18.16 -24.99
N ALA A 596 8.12 18.82 -24.29
CA ALA A 596 6.72 18.85 -24.70
C ALA A 596 6.51 19.52 -26.07
N PRO A 597 5.54 19.02 -26.86
CA PRO A 597 5.09 19.70 -28.07
C PRO A 597 4.60 21.12 -27.74
N LEU A 598 4.95 22.08 -28.55
CA LEU A 598 4.67 23.50 -28.24
C LEU A 598 3.16 23.79 -28.12
N HIS A 599 2.32 23.10 -28.88
CA HIS A 599 0.87 23.31 -28.87
C HIS A 599 0.20 22.85 -27.56
N GLU A 600 0.84 22.00 -26.74
CA GLU A 600 0.27 21.59 -25.44
C GLU A 600 0.10 22.75 -24.47
N PHE A 601 0.89 23.81 -24.64
CA PHE A 601 0.82 25.03 -23.83
C PHE A 601 -0.25 26.01 -24.31
N LEU A 602 -0.76 25.85 -25.54
CA LEU A 602 -1.73 26.75 -26.11
C LEU A 602 -3.10 26.65 -25.43
N PRO A 603 -3.92 27.71 -25.45
CA PRO A 603 -5.23 27.69 -24.84
C PRO A 603 -6.14 26.63 -25.48
N ARG A 604 -6.77 25.77 -24.68
CA ARG A 604 -7.70 24.72 -25.13
C ARG A 604 -9.16 25.06 -24.87
N SER A 605 -9.46 25.96 -23.92
CA SER A 605 -10.81 26.40 -23.59
C SER A 605 -11.04 27.85 -24.05
N ASP A 606 -12.31 28.19 -24.33
CA ASP A 606 -12.70 29.57 -24.67
C ASP A 606 -12.31 30.57 -23.57
N ALA A 607 -12.37 30.14 -22.31
CA ALA A 607 -11.99 30.98 -21.17
C ALA A 607 -10.48 31.27 -21.19
N SER A 608 -9.63 30.24 -21.37
CA SER A 608 -8.18 30.40 -21.44
C SER A 608 -7.75 31.18 -22.70
N MET A 609 -8.47 31.03 -23.83
CA MET A 609 -8.24 31.81 -25.04
C MET A 609 -8.56 33.30 -24.82
N LYS A 610 -9.70 33.61 -24.18
CA LYS A 610 -10.06 35.01 -23.82
C LYS A 610 -8.99 35.67 -22.93
N GLU A 611 -8.51 34.92 -21.94
CA GLU A 611 -7.45 35.41 -21.04
C GLU A 611 -6.14 35.67 -21.80
N PHE A 612 -5.76 34.75 -22.67
CA PHE A 612 -4.56 34.90 -23.49
C PHE A 612 -4.65 36.09 -24.47
N LEU A 613 -5.78 36.26 -25.14
CA LEU A 613 -6.01 37.42 -26.00
C LEU A 613 -5.90 38.73 -25.25
N LYS A 614 -6.46 38.79 -24.03
CA LYS A 614 -6.36 39.96 -23.14
C LYS A 614 -4.91 40.23 -22.72
N TYR A 615 -4.15 39.18 -22.43
CA TYR A 615 -2.70 39.32 -22.17
C TYR A 615 -1.94 39.85 -23.37
N MET A 616 -2.15 39.30 -24.58
CA MET A 616 -1.50 39.76 -25.80
C MET A 616 -1.82 41.20 -26.14
N GLN A 617 -3.07 41.66 -25.93
CA GLN A 617 -3.46 43.06 -26.06
C GLN A 617 -2.66 43.96 -25.08
N SER A 618 -2.49 43.54 -23.85
CA SER A 618 -1.73 44.31 -22.85
C SER A 618 -0.24 44.43 -23.18
N ARG A 619 0.27 43.56 -24.02
CA ARG A 619 1.67 43.55 -24.51
C ARG A 619 1.88 44.34 -25.81
N ASN A 620 0.81 44.99 -26.32
CA ASN A 620 0.84 45.69 -27.64
C ASN A 620 1.29 44.77 -28.77
N SER A 621 0.77 43.56 -28.80
CA SER A 621 1.02 42.60 -29.86
C SER A 621 0.57 43.15 -31.19
N LYS A 622 1.36 42.92 -32.24
CA LYS A 622 1.02 43.28 -33.63
C LYS A 622 -0.01 42.34 -34.26
N MET A 623 -0.17 41.13 -33.69
CA MET A 623 -1.13 40.14 -34.15
C MET A 623 -2.55 40.49 -33.70
N SER A 624 -3.50 40.37 -34.63
CA SER A 624 -4.93 40.50 -34.29
C SER A 624 -5.43 39.29 -33.52
N ALA A 625 -6.58 39.41 -32.86
CA ALA A 625 -7.20 38.29 -32.16
C ALA A 625 -7.51 37.11 -33.11
N ALA A 626 -7.85 37.40 -34.36
CA ALA A 626 -8.10 36.36 -35.37
C ALA A 626 -6.78 35.65 -35.77
N ASP A 627 -5.69 36.40 -35.96
CA ASP A 627 -4.37 35.82 -36.29
C ASP A 627 -3.85 34.94 -35.18
N ILE A 628 -4.02 35.34 -33.90
CA ILE A 628 -3.62 34.55 -32.74
C ILE A 628 -4.38 33.22 -32.71
N LYS A 629 -5.69 33.24 -32.93
CA LYS A 629 -6.50 32.00 -32.97
C LYS A 629 -6.09 31.09 -34.12
N ALA A 630 -5.95 31.65 -35.34
CA ALA A 630 -5.51 30.91 -36.52
C ALA A 630 -4.11 30.28 -36.28
N ARG A 631 -3.20 31.00 -35.63
CA ARG A 631 -1.87 30.49 -35.29
C ARG A 631 -1.91 29.38 -34.27
N CYS A 632 -2.78 29.45 -33.27
CA CYS A 632 -2.98 28.37 -32.32
C CYS A 632 -3.54 27.11 -32.98
N GLU A 633 -4.44 27.26 -33.94
CA GLU A 633 -5.00 26.15 -34.73
C GLU A 633 -3.95 25.51 -35.66
N GLU A 634 -3.16 26.34 -36.34
CA GLU A 634 -2.09 25.89 -37.23
C GLU A 634 -1.00 25.08 -36.53
N LEU A 635 -0.68 25.42 -35.25
CA LEU A 635 0.32 24.74 -34.45
C LEU A 635 -0.20 23.42 -33.86
N GLY A 636 -1.52 23.13 -33.97
CA GLY A 636 -2.10 21.87 -33.51
C GLY A 636 -1.53 20.67 -34.26
N GLU A 637 -1.03 19.68 -33.56
CA GLU A 637 -0.48 18.45 -34.13
C GLU A 637 -1.47 17.31 -34.07
N MET A 638 -1.53 16.49 -35.10
CA MET A 638 -2.40 15.31 -35.14
C MET A 638 -1.87 14.18 -34.22
N ASN A 639 -0.55 14.07 -34.08
CA ASN A 639 0.11 13.08 -33.23
C ASN A 639 1.24 13.75 -32.42
N PRO A 640 0.92 14.31 -31.26
CA PRO A 640 1.89 15.01 -30.41
C PRO A 640 3.07 14.14 -29.95
N MET A 641 2.86 12.86 -29.80
CA MET A 641 3.88 11.92 -29.31
C MET A 641 5.04 11.76 -30.28
N LEU A 642 4.73 11.73 -31.59
CA LEU A 642 5.68 11.51 -32.67
C LEU A 642 5.98 12.78 -33.46
N GLY A 643 5.46 13.93 -33.04
CA GLY A 643 5.48 15.19 -33.73
C GLY A 643 6.72 16.06 -33.49
N HIS A 644 6.50 17.37 -33.52
CA HIS A 644 7.53 18.41 -33.39
C HIS A 644 7.78 18.74 -31.90
N ARG A 645 8.59 17.94 -31.26
CA ARG A 645 8.92 18.06 -29.80
C ARG A 645 10.43 17.83 -29.57
N GLY A 646 10.90 18.19 -28.37
CA GLY A 646 12.22 17.85 -27.85
C GLY A 646 13.36 18.39 -28.75
N CYS A 647 14.33 17.55 -29.06
CA CYS A 647 15.47 17.93 -29.90
C CYS A 647 15.08 18.46 -31.30
N ARG A 648 13.92 18.02 -31.83
CA ARG A 648 13.40 18.50 -33.13
C ARG A 648 13.03 19.96 -33.04
N VAL A 649 12.38 20.41 -31.96
CA VAL A 649 12.09 21.81 -31.67
C VAL A 649 13.40 22.63 -31.56
N ALA A 650 14.40 22.08 -30.86
CA ALA A 650 15.69 22.74 -30.70
C ALA A 650 16.48 22.90 -32.02
N ILE A 651 16.33 21.98 -32.96
CA ILE A 651 16.95 22.08 -34.27
C ILE A 651 16.23 23.12 -35.11
N THR A 652 14.91 23.22 -35.03
CA THR A 652 14.11 24.21 -35.78
C THR A 652 14.20 25.60 -35.14
N TYR A 653 14.18 25.70 -33.82
CA TYR A 653 14.22 26.93 -33.03
C TYR A 653 15.35 26.87 -31.97
N PRO A 654 16.63 26.97 -32.40
CA PRO A 654 17.79 26.76 -31.52
C PRO A 654 17.84 27.69 -30.32
N GLU A 655 17.27 28.88 -30.44
CA GLU A 655 17.21 29.90 -29.40
C GLU A 655 16.47 29.40 -28.12
N ILE A 656 15.57 28.40 -28.24
CA ILE A 656 14.87 27.86 -27.10
C ILE A 656 15.85 27.14 -26.17
N TYR A 657 16.68 26.23 -26.68
CA TYR A 657 17.71 25.55 -25.90
C TYR A 657 18.87 26.47 -25.53
N GLU A 658 19.24 27.43 -26.38
CA GLU A 658 20.27 28.44 -26.06
C GLU A 658 19.92 29.17 -24.76
N ILE A 659 18.69 29.73 -24.66
CA ILE A 659 18.26 30.51 -23.48
C ILE A 659 18.09 29.61 -22.26
N GLN A 660 17.61 28.39 -22.44
CA GLN A 660 17.48 27.44 -21.36
C GLN A 660 18.83 26.99 -20.78
N CYS A 661 19.80 26.68 -21.62
CA CYS A 661 21.17 26.35 -21.20
C CYS A 661 21.86 27.56 -20.55
N LYS A 662 21.65 28.80 -21.04
CA LYS A 662 22.12 30.01 -20.33
C LYS A 662 21.60 30.05 -18.89
N ALA A 663 20.30 29.86 -18.68
CA ALA A 663 19.70 29.89 -17.35
C ALA A 663 20.31 28.80 -16.42
N ILE A 664 20.59 27.60 -16.96
CA ILE A 664 21.22 26.51 -16.21
C ILE A 664 22.64 26.88 -15.78
N PHE A 665 23.46 27.34 -16.74
CA PHE A 665 24.85 27.65 -16.45
C PHE A 665 25.03 28.93 -15.61
N GLU A 666 24.15 29.93 -15.77
CA GLU A 666 24.13 31.12 -14.90
C GLU A 666 23.87 30.71 -13.45
N ALA A 667 22.86 29.87 -13.20
CA ALA A 667 22.55 29.35 -11.86
C ALA A 667 23.73 28.56 -11.27
N ALA A 668 24.35 27.71 -12.08
CA ALA A 668 25.52 26.92 -11.66
C ALA A 668 26.73 27.81 -11.31
N CYS A 669 27.04 28.82 -12.16
CA CYS A 669 28.13 29.75 -11.90
C CYS A 669 27.90 30.61 -10.66
N MET A 670 26.67 31.09 -10.45
CA MET A 670 26.33 31.86 -9.23
C MET A 670 26.59 31.03 -7.96
N LEU A 671 26.10 29.81 -7.91
CA LEU A 671 26.28 28.94 -6.75
C LEU A 671 27.73 28.50 -6.54
N LYS A 672 28.47 28.27 -7.63
CA LYS A 672 29.89 27.95 -7.51
C LYS A 672 30.68 29.08 -6.87
N LYS A 673 30.37 30.35 -7.18
CA LYS A 673 30.92 31.53 -6.50
C LYS A 673 30.55 31.58 -5.00
N GLU A 674 29.38 31.04 -4.65
CA GLU A 674 28.95 30.90 -3.26
C GLU A 674 29.59 29.70 -2.53
N GLY A 675 30.43 28.90 -3.19
CA GLY A 675 31.11 27.73 -2.62
C GLY A 675 30.29 26.44 -2.66
N VAL A 676 29.13 26.41 -3.34
CA VAL A 676 28.31 25.22 -3.49
C VAL A 676 28.89 24.31 -4.59
N LYS A 677 28.95 23.01 -4.32
CA LYS A 677 29.45 22.01 -5.30
C LYS A 677 28.33 21.60 -6.26
N VAL A 678 28.21 22.31 -7.38
CA VAL A 678 27.21 22.02 -8.40
C VAL A 678 27.68 20.97 -9.40
N LYS A 679 26.78 20.03 -9.81
CA LYS A 679 27.05 18.99 -10.80
C LYS A 679 25.90 18.92 -11.82
N PRO A 680 25.86 19.84 -12.79
CA PRO A 680 24.84 19.84 -13.82
C PRO A 680 25.01 18.66 -14.79
N GLU A 681 23.93 17.94 -15.06
CA GLU A 681 23.84 16.95 -16.13
C GLU A 681 22.73 17.42 -17.09
N ILE A 682 23.08 17.75 -18.33
CA ILE A 682 22.13 18.26 -19.34
C ILE A 682 21.69 17.09 -20.20
N MET A 683 20.40 16.84 -20.25
CA MET A 683 19.80 15.71 -20.96
C MET A 683 18.98 16.16 -22.15
N ILE A 684 19.36 15.68 -23.33
CA ILE A 684 18.69 15.98 -24.59
C ILE A 684 17.60 14.91 -24.84
N PRO A 685 16.30 15.30 -24.94
CA PRO A 685 15.20 14.36 -25.12
C PRO A 685 15.03 13.95 -26.59
N ILE A 686 14.39 12.79 -26.78
CA ILE A 686 13.88 12.25 -28.07
C ILE A 686 14.89 12.19 -29.21
N VAL A 687 16.15 11.96 -28.89
CA VAL A 687 17.23 11.82 -29.89
C VAL A 687 17.05 10.52 -30.67
N MET A 688 17.11 10.52 -31.98
CA MET A 688 17.08 9.31 -32.79
C MET A 688 18.44 9.00 -33.45
N SER A 689 19.36 9.95 -33.53
CA SER A 689 20.65 9.79 -34.20
C SER A 689 21.81 10.53 -33.52
N GLU A 690 23.03 10.08 -33.81
CA GLU A 690 24.25 10.75 -33.34
C GLU A 690 24.38 12.17 -33.88
N GLN A 691 23.81 12.46 -35.05
CA GLN A 691 23.91 13.79 -35.69
C GLN A 691 23.13 14.84 -34.90
N GLU A 692 21.98 14.48 -34.35
CA GLU A 692 21.17 15.40 -33.55
C GLU A 692 21.89 15.80 -32.27
N ILE A 693 22.41 14.80 -31.50
CA ILE A 693 23.15 15.12 -30.28
C ILE A 693 24.43 15.88 -30.55
N LYS A 694 25.16 15.56 -31.63
CA LYS A 694 26.35 16.28 -32.04
C LYS A 694 26.03 17.75 -32.36
N PHE A 695 24.94 17.98 -33.09
CA PHE A 695 24.51 19.35 -33.48
C PHE A 695 24.15 20.18 -32.22
N ILE A 696 23.36 19.63 -31.32
CA ILE A 696 22.92 20.36 -30.12
C ILE A 696 24.08 20.56 -29.13
N LYS A 697 25.00 19.59 -28.99
CA LYS A 697 26.15 19.71 -28.09
C LYS A 697 27.19 20.69 -28.56
N ASN A 698 27.55 20.64 -29.88
CA ASN A 698 28.70 21.35 -30.41
C ASN A 698 28.33 22.55 -31.28
N GLY A 699 27.06 22.73 -31.62
CA GLY A 699 26.62 23.75 -32.54
C GLY A 699 27.03 23.47 -34.02
N LYS A 700 26.72 24.40 -34.89
CA LYS A 700 27.09 24.34 -36.29
C LYS A 700 27.15 25.71 -36.91
N LYS A 701 28.14 25.93 -37.76
CA LYS A 701 28.26 27.15 -38.55
C LYS A 701 28.05 26.81 -40.03
N ILE A 702 27.05 27.45 -40.69
CA ILE A 702 26.70 27.26 -42.08
C ILE A 702 26.50 28.65 -42.66
N GLU A 703 27.14 28.96 -43.79
CA GLU A 703 27.00 30.15 -44.63
C GLU A 703 26.18 31.32 -44.03
N GLY A 704 26.82 32.09 -43.15
CA GLY A 704 26.18 33.26 -42.49
C GLY A 704 25.26 33.02 -41.34
N LYS A 705 24.94 31.74 -40.99
CA LYS A 705 24.17 31.39 -39.83
C LYS A 705 25.00 30.54 -38.85
N GLU A 706 25.11 31.00 -37.61
CA GLU A 706 25.79 30.29 -36.53
C GLU A 706 24.75 29.83 -35.52
N VAL A 707 24.73 28.50 -35.24
CA VAL A 707 23.94 27.91 -34.18
C VAL A 707 24.89 27.48 -33.08
N LYS A 708 24.76 28.08 -31.89
CA LYS A 708 25.58 27.77 -30.72
C LYS A 708 25.17 26.44 -30.13
N GLY A 709 26.17 25.61 -29.80
CA GLY A 709 25.97 24.39 -29.05
C GLY A 709 26.00 24.62 -27.54
N ILE A 710 25.64 23.59 -26.77
CA ILE A 710 25.69 23.62 -25.29
C ILE A 710 27.10 24.01 -24.79
N ASN A 711 28.16 23.50 -25.47
CA ASN A 711 29.55 23.80 -25.12
C ASN A 711 29.90 25.28 -25.31
N ASP A 712 29.43 25.89 -26.39
CA ASP A 712 29.68 27.33 -26.69
C ASP A 712 28.98 28.21 -25.65
N ILE A 713 27.71 27.89 -25.34
CA ILE A 713 26.89 28.61 -24.35
C ILE A 713 27.52 28.53 -22.97
N LYS A 714 27.98 27.34 -22.53
CA LYS A 714 28.70 27.14 -21.29
C LYS A 714 29.94 28.05 -21.22
N ASN A 715 30.76 28.06 -22.28
CA ASN A 715 31.97 28.83 -22.29
C ASN A 715 31.69 30.35 -22.21
N GLU A 716 30.68 30.83 -22.91
CA GLU A 716 30.25 32.23 -22.83
C GLU A 716 29.80 32.62 -21.42
N VAL A 717 28.93 31.84 -20.83
CA VAL A 717 28.40 32.11 -19.48
C VAL A 717 29.50 32.00 -18.42
N CYS A 718 30.39 31.02 -18.53
CA CYS A 718 31.50 30.86 -17.59
C CYS A 718 32.48 32.07 -17.70
N GLN A 719 32.76 32.55 -18.90
CA GLN A 719 33.57 33.75 -19.12
C GLN A 719 32.90 35.01 -18.53
N GLU A 720 31.58 35.16 -18.76
CA GLU A 720 30.81 36.30 -18.24
C GLU A 720 30.81 36.32 -16.69
N TYR A 721 30.69 35.15 -16.09
CA TYR A 721 30.70 35.01 -14.62
C TYR A 721 32.10 34.83 -14.02
N GLY A 722 33.18 34.76 -14.82
CA GLY A 722 34.54 34.54 -14.31
C GLY A 722 34.70 33.22 -13.54
N VAL A 723 34.18 32.15 -14.12
CA VAL A 723 34.24 30.78 -13.55
C VAL A 723 34.88 29.85 -14.59
N ASP A 724 36.10 29.38 -14.32
CA ASP A 724 36.88 28.65 -15.34
C ASP A 724 36.67 27.15 -15.34
N ASP A 725 36.30 26.55 -14.19
CA ASP A 725 36.33 25.10 -13.93
C ASP A 725 34.95 24.47 -13.64
N LEU A 726 33.88 24.97 -14.27
CA LEU A 726 32.54 24.38 -14.14
C LEU A 726 32.49 23.01 -14.82
N GLU A 727 32.48 21.98 -14.00
CA GLU A 727 32.24 20.59 -14.44
C GLU A 727 30.75 20.36 -14.76
N TYR A 728 30.47 19.74 -15.90
CA TYR A 728 29.12 19.36 -16.34
C TYR A 728 29.18 18.18 -17.29
N HIS A 729 28.05 17.51 -17.48
CA HIS A 729 27.91 16.41 -18.44
C HIS A 729 26.76 16.66 -19.41
N VAL A 730 26.93 16.23 -20.66
CA VAL A 730 25.85 16.22 -21.66
C VAL A 730 25.52 14.78 -22.03
N GLY A 731 24.29 14.41 -21.88
CA GLY A 731 23.79 13.09 -22.25
C GLY A 731 22.45 13.14 -22.96
N THR A 732 21.84 11.98 -23.12
CA THR A 732 20.56 11.90 -23.83
C THR A 732 19.61 10.91 -23.17
N MET A 733 18.33 11.13 -23.46
CA MET A 733 17.30 10.16 -23.17
C MET A 733 17.27 9.10 -24.29
N ILE A 734 17.36 7.83 -23.94
CA ILE A 734 17.14 6.71 -24.87
C ILE A 734 15.66 6.32 -24.70
N GLU A 735 14.83 6.76 -25.62
CA GLU A 735 13.38 6.60 -25.55
C GLU A 735 12.72 6.27 -26.91
N LEU A 736 13.55 6.05 -27.92
CA LEU A 736 13.14 5.54 -29.23
C LEU A 736 13.90 4.26 -29.56
N PRO A 737 13.27 3.26 -30.20
CA PRO A 737 13.96 2.06 -30.69
C PRO A 737 15.17 2.39 -31.57
N ALA A 738 15.07 3.42 -32.40
CA ALA A 738 16.18 3.89 -33.23
C ALA A 738 17.39 4.35 -32.41
N ALA A 739 17.17 5.07 -31.31
CA ALA A 739 18.21 5.51 -30.38
C ALA A 739 18.85 4.30 -29.67
N ALA A 740 18.05 3.33 -29.21
CA ALA A 740 18.54 2.12 -28.57
C ALA A 740 19.44 1.31 -29.50
N LEU A 741 18.99 1.09 -30.74
CA LEU A 741 19.77 0.40 -31.78
C LEU A 741 21.02 1.20 -32.23
N GLY A 742 20.97 2.55 -32.23
CA GLY A 742 22.06 3.46 -32.56
C GLY A 742 22.96 3.86 -31.39
N ALA A 743 22.75 3.29 -30.17
CA ALA A 743 23.35 3.76 -28.93
C ALA A 743 24.90 3.85 -28.96
N GLY A 744 25.57 2.91 -29.64
CA GLY A 744 27.02 2.98 -29.81
C GLY A 744 27.52 4.23 -30.49
N ASN A 745 26.82 4.68 -31.53
CA ASN A 745 27.18 5.94 -32.21
C ASN A 745 26.83 7.18 -31.38
N ILE A 746 25.68 7.15 -30.70
CA ILE A 746 25.24 8.24 -29.82
C ILE A 746 26.23 8.40 -28.66
N ALA A 747 26.81 7.32 -28.11
CA ALA A 747 27.78 7.33 -27.02
C ALA A 747 29.10 8.05 -27.34
N LYS A 748 29.40 8.28 -28.62
CA LYS A 748 30.54 9.13 -29.01
C LYS A 748 30.42 10.56 -28.52
N TYR A 749 29.17 11.04 -28.35
CA TYR A 749 28.87 12.41 -27.96
C TYR A 749 28.14 12.49 -26.60
N ALA A 750 27.42 11.46 -26.21
CA ALA A 750 26.75 11.39 -24.91
C ALA A 750 27.70 10.89 -23.81
N GLU A 751 27.65 11.52 -22.64
CA GLU A 751 28.44 11.14 -21.46
C GLU A 751 27.59 10.34 -20.48
N PHE A 752 26.27 10.32 -20.66
CA PHE A 752 25.35 9.44 -19.93
C PHE A 752 24.12 9.10 -20.78
N PHE A 753 23.47 7.99 -20.46
CA PHE A 753 22.17 7.61 -20.99
C PHE A 753 21.12 7.59 -19.86
N SER A 754 19.94 8.08 -20.17
CA SER A 754 18.76 7.92 -19.33
C SER A 754 17.66 7.24 -20.14
N PHE A 755 17.20 6.06 -19.70
CA PHE A 755 16.15 5.33 -20.40
C PHE A 755 14.78 5.92 -20.05
N GLY A 756 14.16 6.58 -21.04
CA GLY A 756 12.79 7.13 -20.96
C GLY A 756 11.77 6.05 -21.31
N THR A 757 11.53 5.15 -20.38
CA THR A 757 10.75 3.93 -20.65
C THR A 757 9.28 4.16 -20.96
N ASN A 758 8.71 5.32 -20.62
CA ASN A 758 7.35 5.67 -21.04
C ASN A 758 7.27 5.77 -22.57
N ASP A 759 8.08 6.63 -23.18
CA ASP A 759 8.11 6.81 -24.63
C ASP A 759 8.71 5.60 -25.36
N LEU A 760 9.71 4.95 -24.78
CA LEU A 760 10.28 3.72 -25.35
C LEU A 760 9.23 2.60 -25.43
N THR A 761 8.39 2.42 -24.42
CA THR A 761 7.29 1.45 -24.44
C THR A 761 6.26 1.81 -25.52
N GLN A 762 5.82 3.07 -25.57
CA GLN A 762 4.85 3.52 -26.56
C GLN A 762 5.34 3.32 -28.00
N THR A 763 6.57 3.69 -28.27
CA THR A 763 7.14 3.59 -29.62
C THR A 763 7.49 2.16 -30.02
N THR A 764 7.86 1.31 -29.07
CA THR A 764 8.16 -0.11 -29.34
C THR A 764 6.90 -0.90 -29.67
N TYR A 765 5.84 -0.71 -28.91
CA TYR A 765 4.57 -1.43 -29.12
C TYR A 765 3.61 -0.71 -30.07
N GLY A 766 3.87 0.55 -30.45
CA GLY A 766 2.92 1.37 -31.22
C GLY A 766 1.64 1.66 -30.44
N LEU A 767 1.74 1.79 -29.11
CA LEU A 767 0.60 2.01 -28.22
C LEU A 767 0.59 3.45 -27.72
N SER A 768 -0.58 4.08 -27.74
CA SER A 768 -0.80 5.31 -26.99
C SER A 768 -1.07 4.98 -25.54
N ARG A 769 -0.33 5.60 -24.63
CA ARG A 769 -0.50 5.42 -23.18
C ARG A 769 -1.89 5.84 -22.69
N ASP A 770 -2.44 6.92 -23.26
CA ASP A 770 -3.71 7.48 -22.84
C ASP A 770 -4.91 6.71 -23.43
N ASP A 771 -4.77 6.19 -24.66
CA ASP A 771 -5.84 5.47 -25.38
C ASP A 771 -5.89 3.97 -25.05
N SER A 772 -4.80 3.41 -24.54
CA SER A 772 -4.67 1.95 -24.28
C SER A 772 -5.69 1.40 -23.27
N ASN A 773 -6.20 2.22 -22.39
CA ASN A 773 -7.21 1.82 -21.42
C ASN A 773 -8.53 1.42 -22.06
N SER A 774 -8.79 1.82 -23.31
CA SER A 774 -10.02 1.46 -24.06
C SER A 774 -10.06 -0.02 -24.46
N PHE A 775 -8.93 -0.69 -24.61
CA PHE A 775 -8.82 -2.09 -25.07
C PHE A 775 -8.05 -3.03 -24.15
N PHE A 776 -7.25 -2.53 -23.19
CA PHE A 776 -6.53 -3.40 -22.25
C PHE A 776 -7.41 -4.32 -21.41
N PRO A 777 -8.63 -3.95 -21.00
CA PRO A 777 -9.54 -4.87 -20.33
C PRO A 777 -9.81 -6.14 -21.13
N ASP A 778 -10.04 -5.99 -22.45
CA ASP A 778 -10.28 -7.13 -23.35
C ASP A 778 -9.01 -7.97 -23.56
N TYR A 779 -7.84 -7.32 -23.69
CA TYR A 779 -6.55 -8.02 -23.79
C TYR A 779 -6.25 -8.85 -22.54
N SER A 780 -6.61 -8.35 -21.35
CA SER A 780 -6.51 -9.09 -20.09
C SER A 780 -7.53 -10.23 -20.02
N LEU A 781 -8.78 -9.99 -20.42
CA LEU A 781 -9.87 -10.98 -20.43
C LEU A 781 -9.53 -12.18 -21.32
N TYR A 782 -8.92 -11.92 -22.49
CA TYR A 782 -8.54 -12.97 -23.45
C TYR A 782 -7.11 -13.53 -23.23
N ASP A 783 -6.45 -13.16 -22.13
CA ASP A 783 -5.08 -13.58 -21.79
C ASP A 783 -4.05 -13.27 -22.90
N LEU A 784 -4.28 -12.21 -23.69
CA LEU A 784 -3.39 -11.77 -24.74
C LEU A 784 -2.20 -10.96 -24.17
N MET A 785 -2.39 -10.30 -23.05
CA MET A 785 -1.36 -9.53 -22.35
C MET A 785 -1.53 -9.66 -20.83
N LYS A 786 -0.57 -10.35 -20.20
CA LYS A 786 -0.63 -10.63 -18.74
C LYS A 786 -0.42 -9.39 -17.86
N HIS A 787 0.35 -8.42 -18.35
CA HIS A 787 0.70 -7.23 -17.58
C HIS A 787 0.62 -5.99 -18.46
N ASN A 788 0.15 -4.89 -17.89
CA ASN A 788 0.18 -3.60 -18.56
C ASN A 788 1.66 -3.17 -18.76
N PRO A 789 2.12 -2.98 -20.02
CA PRO A 789 3.52 -2.67 -20.33
C PRO A 789 3.97 -1.30 -19.83
N PHE A 790 3.04 -0.44 -19.40
CA PHE A 790 3.35 0.84 -18.73
C PHE A 790 3.63 0.70 -17.23
N ASN A 791 3.33 -0.46 -16.64
CA ASN A 791 3.61 -0.75 -15.22
C ASN A 791 4.82 -1.68 -15.06
N VAL A 792 4.92 -2.70 -15.93
CA VAL A 792 6.00 -3.67 -15.93
C VAL A 792 6.63 -3.69 -17.33
N LEU A 793 7.94 -3.53 -17.40
CA LEU A 793 8.68 -3.55 -18.68
C LEU A 793 8.44 -4.87 -19.42
N GLY A 794 7.96 -4.76 -20.64
CA GLY A 794 7.82 -5.90 -21.53
C GLY A 794 9.17 -6.39 -22.07
N PRO A 795 9.24 -7.63 -22.56
CA PRO A 795 10.48 -8.25 -23.00
C PRO A 795 11.19 -7.48 -24.15
N GLU A 796 10.45 -6.93 -25.08
CA GLU A 796 11.02 -6.20 -26.23
C GLU A 796 11.66 -4.88 -25.78
N VAL A 797 11.08 -4.19 -24.80
CA VAL A 797 11.66 -2.97 -24.23
C VAL A 797 12.89 -3.31 -23.39
N LYS A 798 12.88 -4.41 -22.66
CA LYS A 798 14.06 -4.94 -21.94
C LYS A 798 15.21 -5.23 -22.88
N GLU A 799 14.95 -5.94 -23.97
CA GLU A 799 15.96 -6.23 -25.00
C GLU A 799 16.57 -4.95 -25.59
N LEU A 800 15.76 -3.94 -25.90
CA LEU A 800 16.25 -2.64 -26.38
C LEU A 800 17.15 -1.95 -25.35
N ILE A 801 16.84 -2.02 -24.06
CA ILE A 801 17.67 -1.48 -22.99
C ILE A 801 19.00 -2.22 -22.90
N GLU A 802 19.00 -3.55 -22.98
CA GLU A 802 20.21 -4.38 -22.97
C GLU A 802 21.10 -4.06 -24.19
N ILE A 803 20.51 -4.00 -25.38
CA ILE A 803 21.24 -3.65 -26.61
C ILE A 803 21.88 -2.26 -26.48
N ALA A 804 21.13 -1.27 -25.98
CA ALA A 804 21.63 0.09 -25.82
C ALA A 804 22.76 0.16 -24.77
N SER A 805 22.59 -0.55 -23.66
CA SER A 805 23.59 -0.64 -22.58
C SER A 805 24.89 -1.25 -23.07
N LEU A 806 24.81 -2.39 -23.77
CA LEU A 806 25.97 -3.07 -24.34
C LEU A 806 26.69 -2.20 -25.37
N ARG A 807 25.96 -1.67 -26.36
CA ARG A 807 26.53 -0.86 -27.45
C ARG A 807 27.10 0.46 -26.93
N GLY A 808 26.44 1.09 -25.95
CA GLY A 808 26.92 2.29 -25.31
C GLY A 808 28.27 2.08 -24.62
N ARG A 809 28.41 1.00 -23.84
CA ARG A 809 29.65 0.67 -23.13
C ARG A 809 30.79 0.19 -24.04
N LEU A 810 30.49 -0.44 -25.14
CA LEU A 810 31.51 -0.77 -26.14
C LEU A 810 32.21 0.48 -26.72
N THR A 811 31.46 1.60 -26.81
CA THR A 811 32.03 2.88 -27.31
C THR A 811 32.61 3.74 -26.17
N ARG A 812 31.90 3.78 -25.01
CA ARG A 812 32.30 4.53 -23.81
C ARG A 812 32.15 3.61 -22.59
N PRO A 813 33.22 2.94 -22.13
CA PRO A 813 33.14 1.95 -21.04
C PRO A 813 32.61 2.51 -19.71
N ASP A 814 32.87 3.77 -19.44
CA ASP A 814 32.50 4.50 -18.22
C ASP A 814 31.15 5.25 -18.32
N ILE A 815 30.40 5.06 -19.43
CA ILE A 815 29.14 5.75 -19.63
C ILE A 815 28.15 5.46 -18.50
N LYS A 816 27.64 6.51 -17.89
CA LYS A 816 26.67 6.40 -16.80
C LYS A 816 25.28 6.13 -17.38
N MET A 817 24.57 5.14 -16.85
CA MET A 817 23.27 4.75 -17.35
C MET A 817 22.25 4.67 -16.24
N GLY A 818 21.06 5.20 -16.47
CA GLY A 818 19.95 5.12 -15.52
C GLY A 818 18.61 5.01 -16.19
N LEU A 819 17.59 4.64 -15.41
CA LEU A 819 16.21 4.59 -15.85
C LEU A 819 15.42 5.68 -15.11
N CYS A 820 14.65 6.50 -15.82
CA CYS A 820 13.88 7.60 -15.24
C CYS A 820 12.37 7.58 -15.51
N GLY A 821 11.86 6.55 -16.22
CA GLY A 821 10.44 6.37 -16.46
C GLY A 821 9.68 5.92 -15.18
N GLU A 822 8.37 5.84 -15.29
CA GLU A 822 7.49 5.39 -14.17
C GLU A 822 7.84 3.98 -13.66
N HIS A 823 8.46 3.16 -14.50
CA HIS A 823 8.94 1.81 -14.19
C HIS A 823 10.04 1.76 -13.12
N GLY A 824 10.71 2.89 -12.84
CA GLY A 824 11.86 2.94 -11.91
C GLY A 824 11.54 2.69 -10.43
N ALA A 825 10.28 2.69 -10.05
CA ALA A 825 9.84 2.39 -8.69
C ALA A 825 9.40 0.93 -8.49
N ASN A 826 9.23 0.16 -9.57
CA ASN A 826 8.74 -1.22 -9.49
C ASN A 826 9.89 -2.19 -9.19
N PRO A 827 9.80 -3.01 -8.13
CA PRO A 827 10.87 -3.95 -7.73
C PRO A 827 11.34 -4.89 -8.86
N SER A 828 10.41 -5.46 -9.63
CA SER A 828 10.77 -6.37 -10.74
C SER A 828 11.56 -5.68 -11.85
N ASN A 829 11.29 -4.39 -12.10
CA ASN A 829 12.04 -3.61 -13.08
C ASN A 829 13.42 -3.20 -12.53
N ILE A 830 13.53 -2.96 -11.21
CA ILE A 830 14.80 -2.62 -10.54
C ILE A 830 15.78 -3.77 -10.69
N GLU A 831 15.35 -5.00 -10.45
CA GLU A 831 16.20 -6.20 -10.60
C GLU A 831 16.74 -6.30 -12.03
N PHE A 832 15.87 -6.18 -13.02
CA PHE A 832 16.27 -6.14 -14.42
C PHE A 832 17.28 -5.01 -14.72
N CYS A 833 17.07 -3.79 -14.19
CA CYS A 833 18.00 -2.68 -14.38
C CYS A 833 19.40 -2.98 -13.80
N MET A 834 19.46 -3.68 -12.67
CA MET A 834 20.73 -4.11 -12.07
C MET A 834 21.43 -5.13 -12.97
N ASP A 835 20.69 -6.10 -13.55
CA ASP A 835 21.21 -7.14 -14.43
C ASP A 835 21.66 -6.58 -15.79
N ALA A 836 20.91 -5.64 -16.34
CA ALA A 836 21.29 -4.90 -17.55
C ALA A 836 22.50 -3.95 -17.33
N GLY A 837 23.01 -3.91 -16.08
CA GLY A 837 24.20 -3.16 -15.72
C GLY A 837 23.98 -1.64 -15.64
N LEU A 838 22.77 -1.16 -15.42
CA LEU A 838 22.52 0.26 -15.15
C LEU A 838 23.15 0.69 -13.82
N ASN A 839 23.34 1.99 -13.65
CA ASN A 839 23.97 2.55 -12.43
C ASN A 839 22.93 3.05 -11.42
N TYR A 840 21.74 3.41 -11.88
CA TYR A 840 20.69 3.95 -11.02
C TYR A 840 19.30 3.81 -11.63
N VAL A 841 18.28 3.90 -10.75
CA VAL A 841 16.90 4.22 -11.12
C VAL A 841 16.54 5.60 -10.56
N SER A 842 15.63 6.29 -11.23
CA SER A 842 15.08 7.57 -10.79
C SER A 842 13.56 7.48 -10.71
N SER A 843 13.01 7.85 -9.56
CA SER A 843 11.59 7.74 -9.27
C SER A 843 11.07 9.01 -8.59
N SER A 844 9.75 9.09 -8.36
CA SER A 844 9.19 10.19 -7.56
C SER A 844 9.83 10.22 -6.17
N PRO A 845 9.94 11.37 -5.50
CA PRO A 845 10.56 11.46 -4.17
C PRO A 845 9.98 10.50 -3.15
N TYR A 846 8.66 10.30 -3.16
CA TYR A 846 7.96 9.38 -2.26
C TYR A 846 8.17 7.90 -2.60
N SER A 847 8.66 7.57 -3.80
CA SER A 847 9.00 6.19 -4.19
C SER A 847 10.45 5.79 -3.86
N ILE A 848 11.29 6.72 -3.41
CA ILE A 848 12.69 6.45 -3.05
C ILE A 848 12.80 5.39 -1.95
N PRO A 849 12.03 5.45 -0.85
CA PRO A 849 12.05 4.41 0.18
C PRO A 849 11.75 3.01 -0.37
N LEU A 850 10.77 2.91 -1.27
CA LEU A 850 10.36 1.65 -1.90
C LEU A 850 11.50 1.08 -2.76
N ALA A 851 12.09 1.92 -3.61
CA ALA A 851 13.19 1.52 -4.48
C ALA A 851 14.42 1.06 -3.67
N LYS A 852 14.76 1.79 -2.59
CA LYS A 852 15.86 1.40 -1.70
C LYS A 852 15.61 0.05 -1.02
N LEU A 853 14.39 -0.18 -0.53
CA LEU A 853 14.03 -1.47 0.08
C LEU A 853 14.12 -2.61 -0.93
N ALA A 854 13.62 -2.42 -2.15
CA ALA A 854 13.72 -3.41 -3.20
C ALA A 854 15.18 -3.77 -3.54
N ILE A 855 16.05 -2.77 -3.69
CA ILE A 855 17.49 -2.98 -3.94
C ILE A 855 18.13 -3.75 -2.79
N ALA A 856 17.83 -3.39 -1.54
CA ALA A 856 18.36 -4.07 -0.37
C ALA A 856 17.94 -5.55 -0.34
N GLN A 857 16.67 -5.85 -0.66
CA GLN A 857 16.16 -7.22 -0.72
C GLN A 857 16.85 -8.04 -1.83
N ILE A 858 17.00 -7.46 -3.01
CA ILE A 858 17.72 -8.09 -4.14
C ILE A 858 19.16 -8.39 -3.75
N ASN A 859 19.87 -7.43 -3.17
CA ASN A 859 21.26 -7.62 -2.74
C ASN A 859 21.40 -8.68 -1.64
N ILE A 860 20.43 -8.80 -0.73
CA ILE A 860 20.42 -9.84 0.30
C ILE A 860 20.16 -11.22 -0.33
N ALA A 861 19.23 -11.31 -1.30
CA ALA A 861 18.95 -12.57 -2.00
C ALA A 861 20.19 -13.08 -2.75
N ARG A 862 20.85 -12.23 -3.54
CA ARG A 862 22.07 -12.57 -4.30
C ARG A 862 23.24 -13.05 -3.41
N LYS A 863 23.42 -12.42 -2.23
CA LYS A 863 24.45 -12.88 -1.27
C LYS A 863 24.17 -14.26 -0.66
N VAL A 864 22.92 -14.70 -0.67
CA VAL A 864 22.55 -16.05 -0.20
C VAL A 864 22.83 -17.09 -1.29
N GLU A 865 22.64 -16.74 -2.55
CA GLU A 865 22.89 -17.62 -3.70
C GLU A 865 24.40 -17.84 -3.97
N GLU A 866 25.26 -16.87 -3.58
CA GLU A 866 26.72 -16.95 -3.71
C GLU A 866 27.39 -17.80 -2.59
N LYS A 867 26.66 -18.18 -1.54
CA LYS A 867 27.12 -19.01 -0.42
C LYS A 867 26.62 -20.45 -0.55
#